data_86592a5f242448de9f06d4b412365321
#
_entry.id   86592a5f242448de9f06d4b412365321
#
_cell.length_a   1.000
_cell.length_b   1.000
_cell.length_c   1.000
_cell.angle_alpha   90.00
_cell.angle_beta   90.00
_cell.angle_gamma   90.00
#
_symmetry.space_group_name_H-M   'P 1'
#
loop_
_entity.id
_entity.type
_entity.pdbx_description
1 polymer ?
#
loop_
_entity_poly.entity_id
_entity_poly.type
_entity_poly.pdbx_seq_one_letter_code
_entity_poly.pdbx_strand_id
1 'polypeptide(L)'
;MLIDLDTSPSASRASRRSSRFWTPRCDTVSTLKDSVTSDVVLLRGPAGSGKTSLLRQFATALADAPEVGVQLIDAEQTSPDVFEKVAAAFRDGPAQHILLVDNLTDRSGLTSEHLLDALRADPALRVVVATRHVTRLESPLVALEFDVHVLPPSDLLMSRSELAVVFELNGVDATDAALDTLMTRTHGWPALAQLVSSRLRLEGLSLRSRDEAESAAEHATRSLTGDMEQHLTIPVTDELRLLAVAPFINVELADAIGIDPTTGTTQQLLTELQDAGFVWPSSTRLVLAEPVRAQWLREIEARQPALVERTRLRLLEHLVATGEPLRAAQLAADSGQWVTLASVLRSSGAEIWARDAAAFRSLIAVLRSHAGSEPIAVDTLLTLDAETATSSEVPAAIIGALGKVPEARAASHGNIPGLTLRVSLLRAAGRFALATESAALLLDALRRRQDLPADVVVEGWYQVAMTHFAMGRLRDASLSMGHVERMAPPPQRIRATGTLAVIALLEGDVRGAEVLVERTRDDNWFDTPWGEAIRLADAWLSLERGDAHEARRILETVPATTSARELWPFAASTQALAFLLSGAAPDALGVLRSWGTRARSTPPSHFQSTQMLTARAKVLIALRQARKALALFEGPFGLSSATAPAIALSQLYAGRAHEAFVMSVKWGIHQESSPRASLESMVVSIVADIRLNGSAAQRSTVERAEAISLRFDLWSPWSAVAPEDRAMVIGALSSAARERVAARDSFFASSVSVPHLTKREQVVLAQLTPASTIADIARVLVVSPNTVKTQLQSLYRKLEVSDRASAIRAAHAWGLIENDNEG
;
A
#
# COMPACT_ATOMS: atom_id res chain seq x y z
N MET A 1 -42.87 33.93 -9.67
CA MET A 1 -43.06 35.17 -10.47
C MET A 1 -41.71 35.90 -10.47
N LEU A 2 -41.01 35.96 -11.60
CA LEU A 2 -39.78 36.74 -11.73
C LEU A 2 -40.13 38.23 -11.64
N ILE A 3 -39.73 38.91 -10.58
CA ILE A 3 -39.88 40.36 -10.46
C ILE A 3 -38.53 40.96 -10.90
N ASP A 4 -38.53 41.54 -12.11
CA ASP A 4 -37.38 42.27 -12.65
C ASP A 4 -37.48 43.72 -12.13
N LEU A 5 -36.61 44.11 -11.21
CA LEU A 5 -36.59 45.47 -10.65
C LEU A 5 -35.85 46.49 -11.53
N ASP A 6 -35.34 46.05 -12.68
CA ASP A 6 -34.60 46.90 -13.61
C ASP A 6 -35.58 47.45 -14.69
N THR A 7 -36.22 48.59 -14.40
CA THR A 7 -37.22 49.22 -15.25
C THR A 7 -36.63 50.14 -16.33
N SER A 8 -35.43 49.92 -16.82
CA SER A 8 -34.91 50.67 -17.95
C SER A 8 -35.25 50.01 -19.28
N PRO A 9 -35.82 50.76 -20.29
CA PRO A 9 -36.20 50.19 -21.59
C PRO A 9 -35.07 49.66 -22.46
N SER A 10 -33.83 49.89 -22.07
CA SER A 10 -32.60 49.36 -22.71
C SER A 10 -32.26 47.95 -22.32
N ALA A 11 -32.63 47.48 -21.10
CA ALA A 11 -32.36 46.16 -20.60
C ALA A 11 -33.16 45.03 -21.31
N SER A 12 -34.45 45.36 -21.72
CA SER A 12 -35.29 44.36 -22.40
C SER A 12 -34.84 43.96 -23.81
N ARG A 13 -34.03 44.79 -24.50
CA ARG A 13 -33.44 44.49 -25.81
C ARG A 13 -32.12 43.72 -25.70
N ALA A 14 -31.33 43.99 -24.65
CA ALA A 14 -30.08 43.25 -24.34
C ALA A 14 -30.41 41.84 -23.85
N SER A 15 -31.44 41.67 -22.99
CA SER A 15 -31.88 40.36 -22.48
C SER A 15 -32.32 39.39 -23.57
N ARG A 16 -33.08 39.85 -24.57
CA ARG A 16 -33.56 39.00 -25.71
C ARG A 16 -32.41 38.62 -26.69
N ARG A 17 -31.32 39.38 -26.78
CA ARG A 17 -30.15 39.03 -27.59
C ARG A 17 -29.22 38.06 -26.90
N SER A 18 -29.14 38.05 -25.57
CA SER A 18 -28.22 37.17 -24.80
C SER A 18 -28.74 35.73 -24.65
N SER A 19 -30.06 35.50 -24.71
CA SER A 19 -30.65 34.17 -24.51
C SER A 19 -30.31 33.15 -25.63
N ARG A 20 -29.86 33.60 -26.80
CA ARG A 20 -29.47 32.74 -27.93
C ARG A 20 -28.08 32.06 -27.75
N PHE A 21 -27.29 32.44 -26.74
CA PHE A 21 -25.93 31.98 -26.56
C PHE A 21 -25.71 31.20 -25.26
N TRP A 22 -26.77 30.83 -24.56
CA TRP A 22 -26.62 30.09 -23.30
C TRP A 22 -26.55 28.60 -23.56
N THR A 23 -25.44 28.03 -23.13
CA THR A 23 -25.28 26.59 -23.10
C THR A 23 -26.02 26.01 -21.90
N PRO A 24 -26.98 25.09 -22.08
CA PRO A 24 -27.63 24.43 -20.98
C PRO A 24 -26.60 23.68 -20.10
N ARG A 25 -26.63 23.99 -18.80
CA ARG A 25 -25.77 23.39 -17.76
C ARG A 25 -26.64 22.46 -16.91
N CYS A 26 -27.25 21.46 -17.52
CA CYS A 26 -28.27 20.62 -16.89
C CYS A 26 -27.74 19.89 -15.66
N ASP A 27 -26.51 19.34 -15.73
CA ASP A 27 -25.89 18.62 -14.64
C ASP A 27 -25.62 19.56 -13.45
N THR A 28 -24.99 20.71 -13.72
CA THR A 28 -24.62 21.70 -12.68
C THR A 28 -25.88 22.39 -12.10
N VAL A 29 -26.93 22.64 -12.91
CA VAL A 29 -28.21 23.17 -12.41
C VAL A 29 -28.91 22.17 -11.50
N SER A 30 -28.84 20.88 -11.81
CA SER A 30 -29.37 19.82 -10.93
C SER A 30 -28.63 19.79 -9.59
N THR A 31 -27.30 19.81 -9.62
CA THR A 31 -26.50 19.92 -8.41
C THR A 31 -26.85 21.14 -7.57
N LEU A 32 -27.06 22.28 -8.23
CA LEU A 32 -27.44 23.51 -7.55
C LEU A 32 -28.86 23.42 -6.93
N LYS A 33 -29.82 22.75 -7.59
CA LYS A 33 -31.14 22.47 -7.01
C LYS A 33 -31.08 21.65 -5.74
N ASP A 34 -30.21 20.61 -5.72
CA ASP A 34 -30.02 19.75 -4.56
C ASP A 34 -29.34 20.50 -3.40
N SER A 35 -28.48 21.49 -3.73
CA SER A 35 -27.74 22.28 -2.75
C SER A 35 -28.57 23.42 -2.10
N VAL A 36 -29.66 23.86 -2.67
CA VAL A 36 -30.53 24.97 -2.15
C VAL A 36 -31.32 24.55 -0.90
N THR A 37 -31.17 23.36 -0.40
CA THR A 37 -31.58 22.99 0.98
C THR A 37 -30.81 23.73 2.06
N SER A 38 -29.59 24.18 1.77
CA SER A 38 -28.72 24.98 2.65
C SER A 38 -29.17 26.44 2.67
N ASP A 39 -28.87 27.17 3.76
CA ASP A 39 -29.20 28.58 3.93
C ASP A 39 -28.45 29.47 2.92
N VAL A 40 -27.17 29.13 2.70
CA VAL A 40 -26.29 29.85 1.78
C VAL A 40 -25.58 28.88 0.84
N VAL A 41 -25.68 29.11 -0.47
CA VAL A 41 -24.91 28.37 -1.48
C VAL A 41 -23.96 29.35 -2.18
N LEU A 42 -22.66 29.03 -2.16
CA LEU A 42 -21.61 29.85 -2.78
C LEU A 42 -21.12 29.21 -4.08
N LEU A 43 -21.29 29.88 -5.18
CA LEU A 43 -20.68 29.56 -6.49
C LEU A 43 -19.36 30.31 -6.58
N ARG A 44 -18.26 29.61 -6.23
CA ARG A 44 -16.94 30.22 -6.25
C ARG A 44 -16.14 29.82 -7.49
N GLY A 45 -15.65 30.78 -8.23
CA GLY A 45 -14.83 30.48 -9.42
C GLY A 45 -14.31 31.73 -10.15
N PRO A 46 -13.30 31.53 -11.03
CA PRO A 46 -12.66 32.61 -11.78
C PRO A 46 -13.61 33.27 -12.82
N ALA A 47 -13.11 34.33 -13.47
CA ALA A 47 -13.76 34.89 -14.64
C ALA A 47 -13.93 33.81 -15.73
N GLY A 48 -15.05 33.80 -16.42
CA GLY A 48 -15.34 32.85 -17.50
C GLY A 48 -15.71 31.42 -17.04
N SER A 49 -15.85 31.14 -15.74
CA SER A 49 -16.37 29.88 -15.23
C SER A 49 -17.87 29.66 -15.38
N GLY A 50 -18.59 30.68 -15.87
CA GLY A 50 -20.04 30.60 -16.22
C GLY A 50 -20.99 30.87 -15.06
N LYS A 51 -20.56 31.41 -13.91
CA LYS A 51 -21.36 31.68 -12.70
C LYS A 51 -22.65 32.49 -13.01
N THR A 52 -22.50 33.63 -13.66
CA THR A 52 -23.64 34.48 -14.06
C THR A 52 -24.63 33.74 -14.95
N SER A 53 -24.11 32.94 -15.91
CA SER A 53 -24.95 32.12 -16.79
C SER A 53 -25.69 31.03 -16.03
N LEU A 54 -25.02 30.41 -15.04
CA LEU A 54 -25.59 29.39 -14.17
C LEU A 54 -26.69 29.96 -13.29
N LEU A 55 -26.45 31.11 -12.63
CA LEU A 55 -27.49 31.79 -11.82
C LEU A 55 -28.75 32.11 -12.65
N ARG A 56 -28.58 32.59 -13.89
CA ARG A 56 -29.73 32.90 -14.80
C ARG A 56 -30.46 31.63 -15.25
N GLN A 57 -29.74 30.56 -15.56
CA GLN A 57 -30.38 29.27 -15.90
C GLN A 57 -31.11 28.68 -14.68
N PHE A 58 -30.52 28.80 -13.51
CA PHE A 58 -31.14 28.35 -12.26
C PHE A 58 -32.42 29.17 -11.97
N ALA A 59 -32.37 30.49 -12.11
CA ALA A 59 -33.58 31.35 -12.01
C ALA A 59 -34.69 30.93 -12.98
N THR A 60 -34.32 30.61 -14.23
CA THR A 60 -35.25 30.12 -15.24
C THR A 60 -35.83 28.76 -14.86
N ALA A 61 -35.00 27.86 -14.36
CA ALA A 61 -35.42 26.50 -13.95
C ALA A 61 -36.33 26.49 -12.70
N LEU A 62 -36.31 27.55 -11.90
CA LEU A 62 -37.19 27.74 -10.74
C LEU A 62 -38.46 28.56 -11.08
N ALA A 63 -38.49 29.24 -12.22
CA ALA A 63 -39.64 30.09 -12.62
C ALA A 63 -40.96 29.30 -12.77
N ASP A 64 -40.87 27.99 -13.06
CA ASP A 64 -42.02 27.09 -13.21
C ASP A 64 -42.54 26.54 -11.87
N ALA A 65 -41.84 26.82 -10.74
CA ALA A 65 -42.24 26.39 -9.40
C ALA A 65 -43.08 27.50 -8.70
N PRO A 66 -44.40 27.37 -8.60
CA PRO A 66 -45.26 28.44 -8.07
C PRO A 66 -45.08 28.72 -6.58
N GLU A 67 -44.43 27.78 -5.85
CA GLU A 67 -44.19 27.85 -4.40
C GLU A 67 -42.91 28.57 -4.03
N VAL A 68 -42.07 28.95 -5.00
CA VAL A 68 -40.74 29.53 -4.80
C VAL A 68 -40.68 30.93 -5.41
N GLY A 69 -40.37 31.93 -4.58
CA GLY A 69 -40.06 33.28 -5.03
C GLY A 69 -38.59 33.42 -5.35
N VAL A 70 -38.22 33.82 -6.57
CA VAL A 70 -36.83 33.96 -6.98
C VAL A 70 -36.55 35.38 -7.42
N GLN A 71 -35.45 35.95 -6.93
CA GLN A 71 -34.94 37.23 -7.38
C GLN A 71 -33.45 37.18 -7.66
N LEU A 72 -33.01 37.76 -8.79
CA LEU A 72 -31.61 37.89 -9.16
C LEU A 72 -31.15 39.34 -9.06
N ILE A 73 -30.09 39.63 -8.34
CA ILE A 73 -29.48 40.94 -8.19
C ILE A 73 -27.98 40.90 -8.48
N ASP A 74 -27.42 42.04 -8.89
CA ASP A 74 -25.98 42.24 -9.06
C ASP A 74 -25.46 43.03 -7.86
N ALA A 75 -24.56 42.45 -7.06
CA ALA A 75 -24.08 43.03 -5.83
C ALA A 75 -23.29 44.35 -6.02
N GLU A 76 -22.58 44.50 -7.14
CA GLU A 76 -21.81 45.72 -7.43
C GLU A 76 -22.67 46.91 -7.79
N GLN A 77 -23.85 46.65 -8.38
CA GLN A 77 -24.78 47.70 -8.87
C GLN A 77 -25.95 47.96 -7.93
N THR A 78 -26.01 47.23 -6.82
CA THR A 78 -27.16 47.23 -5.92
C THR A 78 -26.79 47.83 -4.56
N SER A 79 -27.62 48.74 -4.08
CA SER A 79 -27.47 49.31 -2.72
C SER A 79 -28.19 48.44 -1.67
N PRO A 80 -27.80 48.53 -0.37
CA PRO A 80 -28.38 47.69 0.68
C PRO A 80 -29.89 47.84 0.92
N ASP A 81 -30.53 48.95 0.47
CA ASP A 81 -31.95 49.20 0.53
C ASP A 81 -32.77 48.23 -0.36
N VAL A 82 -32.10 47.43 -1.21
CA VAL A 82 -32.76 46.38 -1.96
C VAL A 82 -33.44 45.35 -1.06
N PHE A 83 -32.91 45.09 0.13
CA PHE A 83 -33.52 44.11 1.05
C PHE A 83 -34.90 44.51 1.53
N GLU A 84 -35.16 45.81 1.76
CA GLU A 84 -36.48 46.28 2.08
C GLU A 84 -37.48 46.02 0.94
N LYS A 85 -37.03 46.20 -0.33
CA LYS A 85 -37.83 45.93 -1.51
C LYS A 85 -38.03 44.41 -1.75
N VAL A 86 -36.98 43.60 -1.51
CA VAL A 86 -37.04 42.13 -1.57
C VAL A 86 -38.01 41.61 -0.50
N ALA A 87 -37.87 42.02 0.74
CA ALA A 87 -38.76 41.66 1.85
C ALA A 87 -40.20 42.08 1.59
N ALA A 88 -40.42 43.29 0.99
CA ALA A 88 -41.75 43.73 0.59
C ALA A 88 -42.35 42.86 -0.54
N ALA A 89 -41.55 42.44 -1.50
CA ALA A 89 -41.98 41.61 -2.63
C ALA A 89 -42.36 40.16 -2.17
N PHE A 90 -41.76 39.68 -1.11
CA PHE A 90 -42.03 38.33 -0.58
C PHE A 90 -43.11 38.31 0.54
N ARG A 91 -43.50 39.45 1.09
CA ARG A 91 -44.39 39.55 2.25
C ARG A 91 -45.76 38.89 2.05
N ASP A 92 -46.29 38.89 0.84
CA ASP A 92 -47.59 38.26 0.46
C ASP A 92 -47.37 37.13 -0.61
N GLY A 93 -46.13 36.60 -0.69
CA GLY A 93 -45.66 35.72 -1.74
C GLY A 93 -45.53 34.23 -1.33
N PRO A 94 -44.77 33.46 -2.10
CA PRO A 94 -44.58 32.03 -1.90
C PRO A 94 -43.90 31.67 -0.59
N ALA A 95 -43.99 30.38 -0.19
CA ALA A 95 -43.53 29.91 1.10
C ALA A 95 -41.98 29.82 1.25
N GLN A 96 -41.23 29.84 0.12
CA GLN A 96 -39.76 29.79 0.08
C GLN A 96 -39.23 30.96 -0.76
N HIS A 97 -38.22 31.65 -0.24
CA HIS A 97 -37.62 32.80 -0.91
C HIS A 97 -36.17 32.49 -1.28
N ILE A 98 -35.80 32.62 -2.56
CA ILE A 98 -34.43 32.41 -3.06
C ILE A 98 -33.92 33.71 -3.66
N LEU A 99 -32.86 34.25 -3.04
CA LEU A 99 -32.15 35.42 -3.55
C LEU A 99 -30.86 34.96 -4.26
N LEU A 100 -30.76 35.26 -5.53
CA LEU A 100 -29.57 34.99 -6.35
C LEU A 100 -28.75 36.28 -6.42
N VAL A 101 -27.50 36.24 -5.99
CA VAL A 101 -26.60 37.38 -5.90
C VAL A 101 -25.39 37.15 -6.79
N ASP A 102 -25.25 37.95 -7.83
CA ASP A 102 -24.05 37.88 -8.71
C ASP A 102 -23.01 38.94 -8.28
N ASN A 103 -21.72 38.66 -8.54
CA ASN A 103 -20.60 39.56 -8.34
C ASN A 103 -20.41 40.07 -6.89
N LEU A 104 -20.58 39.21 -5.87
CA LEU A 104 -20.31 39.61 -4.50
C LEU A 104 -18.79 39.73 -4.26
N THR A 105 -18.35 40.94 -3.79
CA THR A 105 -16.89 41.22 -3.59
C THR A 105 -16.53 41.68 -2.18
N ASP A 106 -17.46 41.96 -1.30
CA ASP A 106 -17.27 42.58 0.04
C ASP A 106 -16.49 43.91 0.06
N ARG A 107 -16.28 44.53 -1.12
CA ARG A 107 -15.52 45.79 -1.27
C ARG A 107 -16.36 47.02 -1.53
N SER A 108 -17.49 46.85 -2.19
CA SER A 108 -18.41 47.92 -2.57
C SER A 108 -19.81 47.36 -2.82
N GLY A 109 -20.84 48.20 -2.70
CA GLY A 109 -22.22 47.80 -2.93
C GLY A 109 -22.78 46.92 -1.82
N LEU A 110 -23.36 45.79 -2.22
CA LEU A 110 -23.89 44.80 -1.31
C LEU A 110 -22.74 43.96 -0.75
N THR A 111 -22.74 43.71 0.57
CA THR A 111 -21.68 42.92 1.23
C THR A 111 -22.23 41.66 1.89
N SER A 112 -21.34 40.75 2.30
CA SER A 112 -21.68 39.52 3.07
C SER A 112 -22.48 39.86 4.35
N GLU A 113 -22.15 40.97 5.04
CA GLU A 113 -22.87 41.38 6.27
C GLU A 113 -24.37 41.71 5.99
N HIS A 114 -24.65 42.44 4.93
CA HIS A 114 -26.01 42.73 4.55
C HIS A 114 -26.83 41.46 4.22
N LEU A 115 -26.18 40.43 3.60
CA LEU A 115 -26.82 39.13 3.35
C LEU A 115 -27.07 38.36 4.63
N LEU A 116 -26.14 38.37 5.59
CA LEU A 116 -26.32 37.72 6.90
C LEU A 116 -27.45 38.38 7.70
N ASP A 117 -27.53 39.71 7.67
CA ASP A 117 -28.64 40.44 8.34
C ASP A 117 -30.01 40.13 7.70
N ALA A 118 -30.06 39.99 6.37
CA ALA A 118 -31.26 39.57 5.69
C ALA A 118 -31.68 38.12 6.04
N LEU A 119 -30.74 37.18 6.13
CA LEU A 119 -30.97 35.79 6.53
C LEU A 119 -31.49 35.71 7.98
N ARG A 120 -30.94 36.55 8.88
CA ARG A 120 -31.43 36.65 10.26
C ARG A 120 -32.86 37.21 10.33
N ALA A 121 -33.21 38.12 9.43
CA ALA A 121 -34.51 38.74 9.42
C ALA A 121 -35.61 37.85 8.81
N ASP A 122 -35.27 36.97 7.87
CA ASP A 122 -36.19 36.05 7.19
C ASP A 122 -35.69 34.60 7.17
N PRO A 123 -36.17 33.72 8.05
CA PRO A 123 -35.79 32.32 8.11
C PRO A 123 -36.16 31.49 6.87
N ALA A 124 -37.09 31.98 6.04
CA ALA A 124 -37.50 31.34 4.78
C ALA A 124 -36.58 31.71 3.60
N LEU A 125 -35.71 32.70 3.80
CA LEU A 125 -34.76 33.15 2.78
C LEU A 125 -33.63 32.13 2.59
N ARG A 126 -33.32 31.85 1.35
CA ARG A 126 -32.11 31.13 0.90
C ARG A 126 -31.35 32.03 -0.03
N VAL A 127 -30.02 31.99 0.04
CA VAL A 127 -29.17 32.87 -0.77
C VAL A 127 -28.22 32.04 -1.60
N VAL A 128 -28.19 32.27 -2.91
CA VAL A 128 -27.17 31.67 -3.82
C VAL A 128 -26.29 32.79 -4.34
N VAL A 129 -25.02 32.76 -4.01
CA VAL A 129 -24.06 33.84 -4.25
C VAL A 129 -22.98 33.40 -5.24
N ALA A 130 -22.78 34.15 -6.29
CA ALA A 130 -21.66 34.02 -7.20
C ALA A 130 -20.55 35.01 -6.83
N THR A 131 -19.35 34.46 -6.59
CA THR A 131 -18.18 35.25 -6.19
C THR A 131 -16.90 34.77 -6.83
N ARG A 132 -15.89 35.65 -6.93
CA ARG A 132 -14.52 35.31 -7.34
C ARG A 132 -13.59 35.12 -6.13
N HIS A 133 -13.98 35.62 -4.97
CA HIS A 133 -13.15 35.71 -3.77
C HIS A 133 -13.69 34.82 -2.65
N VAL A 134 -12.84 34.55 -1.66
CA VAL A 134 -13.31 34.06 -0.37
C VAL A 134 -14.03 35.20 0.34
N THR A 135 -15.25 34.97 0.77
CA THR A 135 -16.10 35.96 1.43
C THR A 135 -16.23 35.67 2.92
N ARG A 136 -16.76 36.63 3.68
CA ARG A 136 -17.10 36.42 5.10
C ARG A 136 -18.15 35.33 5.30
N LEU A 137 -18.97 35.02 4.29
CA LEU A 137 -19.94 33.92 4.33
C LEU A 137 -19.30 32.53 4.54
N GLU A 138 -18.00 32.40 4.22
CA GLU A 138 -17.23 31.14 4.41
C GLU A 138 -16.52 31.07 5.79
N SER A 139 -16.73 32.08 6.64
CA SER A 139 -16.13 32.12 7.97
C SER A 139 -16.65 30.99 8.85
N PRO A 140 -15.78 30.35 9.68
CA PRO A 140 -16.24 29.35 10.66
C PRO A 140 -17.33 29.84 11.61
N LEU A 141 -17.37 31.15 11.92
CA LEU A 141 -18.40 31.74 12.75
C LEU A 141 -19.76 31.75 12.05
N VAL A 142 -19.79 32.00 10.74
CA VAL A 142 -21.02 31.95 9.94
C VAL A 142 -21.52 30.51 9.80
N ALA A 143 -20.62 29.55 9.65
CA ALA A 143 -20.97 28.12 9.61
C ALA A 143 -21.56 27.58 10.94
N LEU A 144 -21.40 28.29 12.05
CA LEU A 144 -22.08 27.96 13.31
C LEU A 144 -23.54 28.44 13.35
N GLU A 145 -23.85 29.46 12.56
CA GLU A 145 -25.18 30.13 12.56
C GLU A 145 -26.05 29.65 11.39
N PHE A 146 -25.45 29.43 10.22
CA PHE A 146 -26.10 29.07 8.95
C PHE A 146 -25.47 27.83 8.33
N ASP A 147 -26.27 27.05 7.60
CA ASP A 147 -25.80 25.97 6.74
C ASP A 147 -25.23 26.57 5.44
N VAL A 148 -23.91 26.49 5.27
CA VAL A 148 -23.19 27.08 4.14
C VAL A 148 -22.62 25.99 3.24
N HIS A 149 -23.09 25.91 2.00
CA HIS A 149 -22.58 25.00 0.99
C HIS A 149 -21.74 25.75 -0.06
N VAL A 150 -20.50 25.31 -0.28
CA VAL A 150 -19.59 25.91 -1.26
C VAL A 150 -19.40 24.99 -2.46
N LEU A 151 -19.83 25.44 -3.64
CA LEU A 151 -19.51 24.82 -4.93
C LEU A 151 -18.16 25.37 -5.41
N PRO A 152 -17.08 24.54 -5.37
CA PRO A 152 -15.74 24.98 -5.74
C PRO A 152 -15.62 25.17 -7.28
N PRO A 153 -14.52 25.79 -7.77
CA PRO A 153 -14.31 26.01 -9.19
C PRO A 153 -14.38 24.74 -10.05
N SER A 154 -13.99 23.58 -9.51
CA SER A 154 -14.07 22.27 -10.18
C SER A 154 -15.48 21.90 -10.59
N ASP A 155 -16.47 22.23 -9.76
CA ASP A 155 -17.87 21.86 -9.97
C ASP A 155 -18.57 22.80 -10.95
N LEU A 156 -17.93 23.92 -11.28
CA LEU A 156 -18.36 24.85 -12.32
C LEU A 156 -17.79 24.56 -13.70
N LEU A 157 -16.89 23.59 -13.82
CA LEU A 157 -16.36 23.15 -15.11
C LEU A 157 -17.44 22.37 -15.87
N MET A 158 -17.39 22.42 -17.19
CA MET A 158 -18.31 21.68 -18.06
C MET A 158 -17.98 20.20 -18.08
N SER A 159 -19.01 19.36 -18.06
CA SER A 159 -18.87 17.95 -18.40
C SER A 159 -18.67 17.76 -19.91
N ARG A 160 -18.23 16.56 -20.31
CA ARG A 160 -18.09 16.22 -21.74
C ARG A 160 -19.45 16.34 -22.47
N SER A 161 -20.54 15.94 -21.84
CA SER A 161 -21.90 16.05 -22.37
C SER A 161 -22.30 17.50 -22.58
N GLU A 162 -22.06 18.37 -21.61
CA GLU A 162 -22.32 19.80 -21.72
C GLU A 162 -21.48 20.46 -22.82
N LEU A 163 -20.18 20.04 -22.95
CA LEU A 163 -19.34 20.51 -24.06
C LEU A 163 -19.92 20.13 -25.42
N ALA A 164 -20.36 18.89 -25.60
CA ALA A 164 -20.99 18.45 -26.85
C ALA A 164 -22.22 19.30 -27.23
N VAL A 165 -23.07 19.60 -26.23
CA VAL A 165 -24.26 20.48 -26.41
C VAL A 165 -23.86 21.89 -26.86
N VAL A 166 -22.73 22.46 -26.35
CA VAL A 166 -22.20 23.76 -26.82
C VAL A 166 -21.97 23.75 -28.32
N PHE A 167 -21.33 22.68 -28.81
CA PHE A 167 -20.97 22.54 -30.23
C PHE A 167 -22.22 22.34 -31.09
N GLU A 168 -23.13 21.47 -30.66
CA GLU A 168 -24.41 21.24 -31.33
C GLU A 168 -25.24 22.51 -31.45
N LEU A 169 -25.43 23.29 -30.38
CA LEU A 169 -26.17 24.56 -30.36
C LEU A 169 -25.52 25.63 -31.24
N ASN A 170 -24.20 25.60 -31.38
CA ASN A 170 -23.49 26.50 -32.29
C ASN A 170 -23.45 25.99 -33.73
N GLY A 171 -24.03 24.81 -34.04
CA GLY A 171 -24.02 24.19 -35.36
C GLY A 171 -22.64 23.79 -35.85
N VAL A 172 -21.76 23.38 -34.93
CA VAL A 172 -20.40 22.93 -35.24
C VAL A 172 -20.33 21.43 -35.08
N ASP A 173 -20.06 20.72 -36.17
CA ASP A 173 -19.85 19.28 -36.12
C ASP A 173 -18.51 18.98 -35.48
N ALA A 174 -18.49 18.12 -34.44
CA ALA A 174 -17.31 17.66 -33.77
C ALA A 174 -17.34 16.14 -33.56
N THR A 175 -16.22 15.46 -33.84
CA THR A 175 -16.08 14.03 -33.57
C THR A 175 -15.84 13.79 -32.08
N ASP A 176 -16.17 12.58 -31.57
CA ASP A 176 -15.91 12.20 -30.17
C ASP A 176 -14.44 12.37 -29.77
N ALA A 177 -13.52 11.98 -30.64
CA ALA A 177 -12.08 12.13 -30.41
C ALA A 177 -11.64 13.60 -30.31
N ALA A 178 -12.27 14.50 -31.06
CA ALA A 178 -12.01 15.93 -30.99
C ALA A 178 -12.58 16.55 -29.71
N LEU A 179 -13.78 16.15 -29.28
CA LEU A 179 -14.39 16.58 -28.02
C LEU A 179 -13.57 16.11 -26.82
N ASP A 180 -13.05 14.88 -26.83
CA ASP A 180 -12.17 14.36 -25.75
C ASP A 180 -10.85 15.15 -25.67
N THR A 181 -10.31 15.52 -26.83
CA THR A 181 -9.11 16.38 -26.90
C THR A 181 -9.39 17.78 -26.38
N LEU A 182 -10.52 18.37 -26.75
CA LEU A 182 -10.95 19.67 -26.22
C LEU A 182 -11.13 19.62 -24.70
N MET A 183 -11.82 18.60 -24.16
CA MET A 183 -11.96 18.42 -22.71
C MET A 183 -10.61 18.40 -22.02
N THR A 184 -9.67 17.63 -22.55
CA THR A 184 -8.30 17.55 -21.99
C THR A 184 -7.56 18.88 -22.03
N ARG A 185 -7.70 19.65 -23.12
CA ARG A 185 -6.98 20.93 -23.33
C ARG A 185 -7.63 22.14 -22.68
N THR A 186 -8.95 22.16 -22.60
CA THR A 186 -9.72 23.27 -22.00
C THR A 186 -10.08 23.01 -20.52
N HIS A 187 -9.89 21.78 -20.05
CA HIS A 187 -10.33 21.32 -18.73
C HIS A 187 -11.82 21.60 -18.45
N GLY A 188 -12.64 21.64 -19.49
CA GLY A 188 -14.05 21.96 -19.36
C GLY A 188 -14.36 23.43 -19.03
N TRP A 189 -13.41 24.35 -19.23
CA TRP A 189 -13.65 25.77 -18.94
C TRP A 189 -14.68 26.40 -19.88
N PRO A 190 -15.82 26.89 -19.37
CA PRO A 190 -16.95 27.35 -20.20
C PRO A 190 -16.60 28.44 -21.19
N ALA A 191 -15.78 29.43 -20.77
CA ALA A 191 -15.39 30.52 -21.70
C ALA A 191 -14.56 30.00 -22.86
N LEU A 192 -13.66 29.02 -22.66
CA LEU A 192 -12.85 28.40 -23.71
C LEU A 192 -13.73 27.60 -24.69
N ALA A 193 -14.62 26.77 -24.14
CA ALA A 193 -15.59 26.02 -24.95
C ALA A 193 -16.38 26.91 -25.87
N GLN A 194 -16.84 28.05 -25.33
CA GLN A 194 -17.62 29.04 -26.08
C GLN A 194 -16.78 29.80 -27.12
N LEU A 195 -15.55 30.15 -26.80
CA LEU A 195 -14.63 30.78 -27.74
C LEU A 195 -14.30 29.86 -28.92
N VAL A 196 -13.99 28.60 -28.66
CA VAL A 196 -13.70 27.59 -29.70
C VAL A 196 -14.91 27.42 -30.61
N SER A 197 -16.09 27.10 -30.03
CA SER A 197 -17.31 26.82 -30.81
C SER A 197 -17.81 28.03 -31.59
N SER A 198 -17.73 29.25 -31.00
CA SER A 198 -18.14 30.48 -31.67
C SER A 198 -17.23 30.83 -32.84
N ARG A 199 -15.93 30.66 -32.70
CA ARG A 199 -14.96 30.87 -33.77
C ARG A 199 -15.20 29.93 -34.95
N LEU A 200 -15.27 28.61 -34.64
CA LEU A 200 -15.50 27.59 -35.68
C LEU A 200 -16.81 27.85 -36.46
N ARG A 201 -17.86 28.26 -35.75
CA ARG A 201 -19.10 28.65 -36.38
C ARG A 201 -18.93 29.86 -37.34
N LEU A 202 -18.18 30.88 -36.92
CA LEU A 202 -17.92 32.05 -37.74
C LEU A 202 -17.10 31.74 -38.97
N GLU A 203 -16.15 30.82 -38.86
CA GLU A 203 -15.26 30.35 -39.92
C GLU A 203 -15.91 29.23 -40.78
N GLY A 204 -17.09 28.71 -40.40
CA GLY A 204 -17.76 27.62 -41.10
C GLY A 204 -17.01 26.29 -41.05
N LEU A 205 -16.20 26.08 -39.96
CA LEU A 205 -15.36 24.92 -39.78
C LEU A 205 -16.01 23.89 -38.85
N SER A 206 -15.59 22.63 -39.01
CA SER A 206 -15.92 21.50 -38.12
C SER A 206 -14.66 20.94 -37.50
N LEU A 207 -14.78 20.19 -36.39
CA LEU A 207 -13.65 19.50 -35.72
C LEU A 207 -13.69 18.00 -36.00
N ARG A 208 -12.84 17.55 -36.93
CA ARG A 208 -12.79 16.16 -37.38
C ARG A 208 -11.61 15.36 -36.85
N SER A 209 -10.55 16.04 -36.42
CA SER A 209 -9.33 15.41 -35.93
C SER A 209 -8.94 15.95 -34.55
N ARG A 210 -8.03 15.20 -33.87
CA ARG A 210 -7.42 15.61 -32.60
C ARG A 210 -6.55 16.85 -32.77
N ASP A 211 -5.78 16.92 -33.86
CA ASP A 211 -4.85 18.04 -34.14
C ASP A 211 -5.59 19.35 -34.36
N GLU A 212 -6.75 19.31 -35.06
CA GLU A 212 -7.63 20.47 -35.21
C GLU A 212 -8.17 20.96 -33.88
N ALA A 213 -8.61 20.01 -33.02
CA ALA A 213 -9.11 20.33 -31.68
C ALA A 213 -8.03 20.94 -30.79
N GLU A 214 -6.81 20.39 -30.82
CA GLU A 214 -5.66 20.90 -30.09
C GLU A 214 -5.29 22.32 -30.51
N SER A 215 -5.20 22.57 -31.83
CA SER A 215 -4.90 23.89 -32.40
C SER A 215 -6.00 24.91 -32.04
N ALA A 216 -7.27 24.52 -32.11
CA ALA A 216 -8.40 25.39 -31.75
C ALA A 216 -8.38 25.75 -30.26
N ALA A 217 -8.12 24.78 -29.39
CA ALA A 217 -8.01 24.98 -27.94
C ALA A 217 -6.83 25.91 -27.59
N GLU A 218 -5.66 25.69 -28.21
CA GLU A 218 -4.48 26.55 -28.00
C GLU A 218 -4.73 28.00 -28.41
N HIS A 219 -5.36 28.20 -29.55
CA HIS A 219 -5.69 29.54 -30.02
C HIS A 219 -6.69 30.25 -29.07
N ALA A 220 -7.74 29.55 -28.64
CA ALA A 220 -8.72 30.10 -27.71
C ALA A 220 -8.08 30.44 -26.36
N THR A 221 -7.21 29.56 -25.86
CA THR A 221 -6.49 29.76 -24.60
C THR A 221 -5.58 30.99 -24.70
N ARG A 222 -4.81 31.12 -25.77
CA ARG A 222 -3.94 32.29 -26.01
C ARG A 222 -4.75 33.58 -26.10
N SER A 223 -5.87 33.58 -26.78
CA SER A 223 -6.74 34.73 -26.90
C SER A 223 -7.33 35.13 -25.54
N LEU A 224 -7.86 34.18 -24.77
CA LEU A 224 -8.41 34.43 -23.45
C LEU A 224 -7.34 34.93 -22.46
N THR A 225 -6.17 34.27 -22.45
CA THR A 225 -5.06 34.69 -21.56
C THR A 225 -4.56 36.09 -21.92
N GLY A 226 -4.41 36.39 -23.23
CA GLY A 226 -4.00 37.72 -23.67
C GLY A 226 -5.01 38.81 -23.31
N ASP A 227 -6.31 38.54 -23.39
CA ASP A 227 -7.35 39.46 -22.93
C ASP A 227 -7.31 39.66 -21.42
N MET A 228 -7.12 38.60 -20.65
CA MET A 228 -6.93 38.68 -19.18
C MET A 228 -5.67 39.47 -18.80
N GLU A 229 -4.55 39.29 -19.52
CA GLU A 229 -3.30 40.03 -19.29
C GLU A 229 -3.45 41.56 -19.47
N GLN A 230 -4.31 42.01 -20.39
CA GLN A 230 -4.61 43.43 -20.60
C GLN A 230 -5.35 44.10 -19.42
N HIS A 231 -5.97 43.31 -18.56
CA HIS A 231 -6.70 43.79 -17.39
C HIS A 231 -5.83 43.87 -16.15
N LEU A 232 -4.57 43.40 -16.19
CA LEU A 232 -3.61 43.56 -15.11
C LEU A 232 -3.00 44.98 -15.12
N THR A 233 -2.78 45.54 -13.95
CA THR A 233 -2.06 46.83 -13.80
C THR A 233 -0.55 46.65 -13.84
N ILE A 234 -0.09 45.39 -13.64
CA ILE A 234 1.30 44.98 -13.68
C ILE A 234 1.62 44.28 -15.02
N PRO A 235 2.84 44.49 -15.55
CA PRO A 235 3.26 43.78 -16.78
C PRO A 235 3.49 42.30 -16.50
N VAL A 236 3.04 41.43 -17.38
CA VAL A 236 3.32 39.99 -17.31
C VAL A 236 4.73 39.72 -17.83
N THR A 237 5.68 39.64 -16.90
CA THR A 237 7.09 39.34 -17.19
C THR A 237 7.33 37.83 -17.27
N ASP A 238 8.51 37.42 -17.75
CA ASP A 238 8.91 36.00 -17.75
C ASP A 238 9.07 35.46 -16.31
N GLU A 239 9.47 36.31 -15.34
CA GLU A 239 9.50 35.94 -13.93
C GLU A 239 8.09 35.65 -13.40
N LEU A 240 7.10 36.48 -13.75
CA LEU A 240 5.70 36.21 -13.34
C LEU A 240 5.18 34.89 -13.92
N ARG A 241 5.54 34.57 -15.16
CA ARG A 241 5.17 33.28 -15.80
C ARG A 241 5.77 32.07 -15.10
N LEU A 242 6.84 32.20 -14.30
CA LEU A 242 7.37 31.12 -13.48
C LEU A 242 6.39 30.62 -12.42
N LEU A 243 5.36 31.40 -12.06
CA LEU A 243 4.26 30.88 -11.23
C LEU A 243 3.59 29.64 -11.83
N ALA A 244 3.64 29.47 -13.16
CA ALA A 244 3.11 28.29 -13.82
C ALA A 244 3.85 26.98 -13.51
N VAL A 245 5.07 27.07 -13.00
CA VAL A 245 5.87 25.91 -12.56
C VAL A 245 5.36 25.37 -11.21
N ALA A 246 4.76 26.25 -10.39
CA ALA A 246 4.35 25.92 -9.04
C ALA A 246 3.03 25.13 -9.01
N PRO A 247 2.91 24.10 -8.18
CA PRO A 247 1.66 23.31 -8.04
C PRO A 247 0.56 24.08 -7.29
N PHE A 248 0.92 25.07 -6.52
CA PHE A 248 0.04 26.04 -5.84
C PHE A 248 0.83 27.32 -5.62
N ILE A 249 0.15 28.38 -5.23
CA ILE A 249 0.75 29.69 -5.03
C ILE A 249 0.39 30.20 -3.64
N ASN A 250 1.38 30.67 -2.92
CA ASN A 250 1.27 31.51 -1.72
C ASN A 250 2.45 32.49 -1.72
N VAL A 251 2.47 33.40 -0.78
CA VAL A 251 3.55 34.43 -0.68
C VAL A 251 4.91 33.76 -0.53
N GLU A 252 5.05 32.80 0.41
CA GLU A 252 6.32 32.14 0.71
C GLU A 252 6.90 31.41 -0.51
N LEU A 253 6.03 30.75 -1.31
CA LEU A 253 6.46 30.02 -2.48
C LEU A 253 6.80 30.98 -3.65
N ALA A 254 6.04 32.05 -3.84
CA ALA A 254 6.34 33.08 -4.83
C ALA A 254 7.70 33.74 -4.53
N ASP A 255 7.98 34.05 -3.26
CA ASP A 255 9.27 34.58 -2.82
C ASP A 255 10.41 33.56 -3.02
N ALA A 256 10.17 32.26 -2.71
CA ALA A 256 11.16 31.17 -2.88
C ALA A 256 11.60 31.00 -4.34
N ILE A 257 10.70 31.19 -5.31
CA ILE A 257 11.04 31.12 -6.75
C ILE A 257 11.63 32.43 -7.29
N GLY A 258 11.67 33.48 -6.45
CA GLY A 258 12.29 34.77 -6.78
C GLY A 258 11.40 35.71 -7.60
N ILE A 259 10.09 35.67 -7.36
CA ILE A 259 9.17 36.65 -7.93
C ILE A 259 9.27 37.92 -7.10
N ASP A 260 9.84 38.95 -7.70
CA ASP A 260 9.92 40.30 -7.11
C ASP A 260 8.88 41.19 -7.80
N PRO A 261 7.82 41.61 -7.09
CA PRO A 261 6.84 42.48 -7.69
C PRO A 261 7.47 43.83 -8.01
N THR A 262 7.38 44.28 -9.24
CA THR A 262 7.93 45.56 -9.72
C THR A 262 7.30 46.76 -9.01
N THR A 263 6.12 46.58 -8.44
CA THR A 263 5.40 47.59 -7.64
C THR A 263 4.56 46.88 -6.55
N GLY A 264 4.71 47.27 -5.29
CA GLY A 264 3.91 46.76 -4.18
C GLY A 264 4.50 45.49 -3.54
N THR A 265 3.66 44.70 -2.91
CA THR A 265 4.03 43.45 -2.20
C THR A 265 3.60 42.23 -2.98
N THR A 266 4.25 41.07 -2.74
CA THR A 266 3.82 39.77 -3.31
C THR A 266 2.35 39.47 -3.01
N GLN A 267 1.84 39.83 -1.82
CA GLN A 267 0.43 39.71 -1.46
C GLN A 267 -0.50 40.55 -2.34
N GLN A 268 -0.11 41.78 -2.69
CA GLN A 268 -0.87 42.67 -3.59
C GLN A 268 -0.89 42.09 -5.00
N LEU A 269 0.23 41.56 -5.49
CA LEU A 269 0.34 40.89 -6.76
C LEU A 269 -0.62 39.68 -6.84
N LEU A 270 -0.60 38.82 -5.82
CA LEU A 270 -1.51 37.65 -5.80
C LEU A 270 -2.98 38.04 -5.75
N THR A 271 -3.31 39.13 -5.06
CA THR A 271 -4.69 39.66 -5.03
C THR A 271 -5.11 40.17 -6.43
N GLU A 272 -4.24 40.87 -7.13
CA GLU A 272 -4.51 41.36 -8.50
C GLU A 272 -4.69 40.21 -9.49
N LEU A 273 -3.84 39.17 -9.42
CA LEU A 273 -3.99 37.97 -10.23
C LEU A 273 -5.31 37.23 -9.94
N GLN A 274 -5.78 37.27 -8.69
CA GLN A 274 -7.06 36.68 -8.31
C GLN A 274 -8.24 37.50 -8.85
N ASP A 275 -8.17 38.82 -8.73
CA ASP A 275 -9.21 39.74 -9.25
C ASP A 275 -9.34 39.61 -10.78
N ALA A 276 -8.22 39.48 -11.47
CA ALA A 276 -8.18 39.26 -12.91
C ALA A 276 -8.57 37.82 -13.32
N GLY A 277 -8.68 36.89 -12.39
CA GLY A 277 -9.10 35.50 -12.64
C GLY A 277 -7.99 34.56 -13.11
N PHE A 278 -6.73 34.91 -12.94
CA PHE A 278 -5.59 34.02 -13.21
C PHE A 278 -5.45 32.93 -12.18
N VAL A 279 -5.70 33.27 -10.91
CA VAL A 279 -5.63 32.35 -9.79
C VAL A 279 -6.95 32.29 -9.05
N TRP A 280 -7.25 31.16 -8.44
CA TRP A 280 -8.39 31.00 -7.57
C TRP A 280 -8.05 30.25 -6.28
N PRO A 281 -8.81 30.45 -5.21
CA PRO A 281 -8.60 29.75 -3.97
C PRO A 281 -9.02 28.27 -4.10
N SER A 282 -8.10 27.39 -3.64
CA SER A 282 -8.33 25.95 -3.47
C SER A 282 -8.00 25.60 -2.02
N SER A 283 -9.00 25.36 -1.20
CA SER A 283 -8.84 25.24 0.26
C SER A 283 -8.18 26.49 0.86
N THR A 284 -6.98 26.38 1.38
CA THR A 284 -6.20 27.45 2.01
C THR A 284 -5.14 28.09 1.11
N ARG A 285 -5.11 27.76 -0.20
CA ARG A 285 -4.06 28.12 -1.15
C ARG A 285 -4.65 28.65 -2.45
N LEU A 286 -3.81 29.33 -3.24
CA LEU A 286 -4.18 29.75 -4.59
C LEU A 286 -3.62 28.76 -5.61
N VAL A 287 -4.34 28.53 -6.69
CA VAL A 287 -3.89 27.75 -7.84
C VAL A 287 -4.09 28.54 -9.12
N LEU A 288 -3.13 28.44 -10.04
CA LEU A 288 -3.30 29.01 -11.37
C LEU A 288 -4.40 28.25 -12.14
N ALA A 289 -5.20 28.99 -12.89
CA ALA A 289 -6.14 28.41 -13.82
C ALA A 289 -5.42 27.48 -14.81
N GLU A 290 -5.82 26.22 -14.91
CA GLU A 290 -5.03 25.23 -15.65
C GLU A 290 -4.76 25.60 -17.12
N PRO A 291 -5.69 26.16 -17.88
CA PRO A 291 -5.39 26.65 -19.23
C PRO A 291 -4.35 27.78 -19.26
N VAL A 292 -4.40 28.70 -18.27
CA VAL A 292 -3.39 29.77 -18.13
C VAL A 292 -2.05 29.20 -17.76
N ARG A 293 -2.03 28.27 -16.78
CA ARG A 293 -0.83 27.57 -16.36
C ARG A 293 -0.15 26.86 -17.54
N ALA A 294 -0.91 26.09 -18.31
CA ALA A 294 -0.40 25.40 -19.48
C ALA A 294 0.13 26.36 -20.56
N GLN A 295 -0.51 27.52 -20.76
CA GLN A 295 -0.04 28.53 -21.70
C GLN A 295 1.24 29.21 -21.24
N TRP A 296 1.28 29.70 -20.02
CA TRP A 296 2.45 30.37 -19.46
C TRP A 296 3.66 29.44 -19.36
N LEU A 297 3.44 28.19 -18.98
CA LEU A 297 4.53 27.20 -18.91
C LEU A 297 5.14 26.95 -20.29
N ARG A 298 4.32 26.73 -21.33
CA ARG A 298 4.80 26.57 -22.72
C ARG A 298 5.60 27.79 -23.19
N GLU A 299 5.13 29.00 -22.90
CA GLU A 299 5.80 30.24 -23.32
C GLU A 299 7.17 30.41 -22.66
N ILE A 300 7.24 30.18 -21.34
CA ILE A 300 8.51 30.36 -20.62
C ILE A 300 9.49 29.21 -20.89
N GLU A 301 9.01 27.97 -21.08
CA GLU A 301 9.85 26.83 -21.49
C GLU A 301 10.46 27.06 -22.87
N ALA A 302 9.70 27.62 -23.80
CA ALA A 302 10.22 27.94 -25.14
C ALA A 302 11.27 29.07 -25.15
N ARG A 303 11.12 30.08 -24.25
CA ARG A 303 12.01 31.25 -24.18
C ARG A 303 13.22 31.02 -23.27
N GLN A 304 13.01 30.43 -22.10
CA GLN A 304 14.01 30.32 -21.05
C GLN A 304 14.01 28.95 -20.34
N PRO A 305 14.30 27.84 -21.05
CA PRO A 305 14.20 26.49 -20.47
C PRO A 305 15.14 26.29 -19.25
N ALA A 306 16.33 26.88 -19.27
CA ALA A 306 17.27 26.79 -18.16
C ALA A 306 16.80 27.54 -16.89
N LEU A 307 15.98 28.60 -17.04
CA LEU A 307 15.39 29.31 -15.90
C LEU A 307 14.26 28.47 -15.30
N VAL A 308 13.42 27.88 -16.12
CA VAL A 308 12.37 26.97 -15.67
C VAL A 308 12.95 25.80 -14.88
N GLU A 309 14.02 25.19 -15.36
CA GLU A 309 14.66 24.06 -14.70
C GLU A 309 15.26 24.43 -13.34
N ARG A 310 15.93 25.58 -13.25
CA ARG A 310 16.42 26.10 -11.96
C ARG A 310 15.28 26.39 -10.98
N THR A 311 14.18 26.93 -11.49
CA THR A 311 12.99 27.22 -10.67
C THR A 311 12.35 25.93 -10.14
N ARG A 312 12.26 24.87 -10.98
CA ARG A 312 11.78 23.54 -10.57
C ARG A 312 12.62 22.98 -9.41
N LEU A 313 13.94 23.03 -9.51
CA LEU A 313 14.81 22.54 -8.46
C LEU A 313 14.62 23.34 -7.13
N ARG A 314 14.56 24.66 -7.18
CA ARG A 314 14.28 25.49 -6.00
C ARG A 314 12.93 25.17 -5.36
N LEU A 315 11.91 24.98 -6.19
CA LEU A 315 10.58 24.58 -5.72
C LEU A 315 10.59 23.21 -5.03
N LEU A 316 11.28 22.23 -5.62
CA LEU A 316 11.40 20.90 -5.03
C LEU A 316 12.09 20.96 -3.66
N GLU A 317 13.21 21.69 -3.56
CA GLU A 317 13.90 21.90 -2.29
C GLU A 317 13.00 22.59 -1.25
N HIS A 318 12.29 23.64 -1.66
CA HIS A 318 11.37 24.39 -0.79
C HIS A 318 10.21 23.51 -0.31
N LEU A 319 9.55 22.74 -1.22
CA LEU A 319 8.43 21.88 -0.89
C LEU A 319 8.82 20.74 0.07
N VAL A 320 10.00 20.18 -0.08
CA VAL A 320 10.53 19.18 0.87
C VAL A 320 10.82 19.83 2.23
N ALA A 321 11.47 21.00 2.24
CA ALA A 321 11.80 21.71 3.47
C ALA A 321 10.56 22.18 4.26
N THR A 322 9.47 22.50 3.58
CA THR A 322 8.21 22.97 4.19
C THR A 322 7.25 21.83 4.54
N GLY A 323 7.66 20.56 4.40
CA GLY A 323 6.84 19.39 4.74
C GLY A 323 5.70 19.08 3.75
N GLU A 324 5.94 19.37 2.45
CA GLU A 324 5.01 19.08 1.34
C GLU A 324 5.56 18.01 0.38
N PRO A 325 6.00 16.83 0.88
CA PRO A 325 6.71 15.85 0.06
C PRO A 325 5.83 15.24 -1.05
N LEU A 326 4.52 15.13 -0.85
CA LEU A 326 3.61 14.65 -1.91
C LEU A 326 3.64 15.58 -3.12
N ARG A 327 3.62 16.89 -2.90
CA ARG A 327 3.64 17.89 -3.98
C ARG A 327 5.00 17.97 -4.64
N ALA A 328 6.08 17.82 -3.87
CA ALA A 328 7.42 17.69 -4.41
C ALA A 328 7.52 16.46 -5.33
N ALA A 329 7.00 15.32 -4.91
CA ALA A 329 6.99 14.10 -5.71
C ALA A 329 6.15 14.25 -6.99
N GLN A 330 4.98 14.87 -6.91
CA GLN A 330 4.13 15.16 -8.08
C GLN A 330 4.85 16.09 -9.06
N LEU A 331 5.43 17.19 -8.59
CA LEU A 331 6.17 18.12 -9.42
C LEU A 331 7.38 17.44 -10.10
N ALA A 332 8.10 16.58 -9.38
CA ALA A 332 9.21 15.81 -9.94
C ALA A 332 8.75 14.83 -11.02
N ALA A 333 7.61 14.15 -10.81
CA ALA A 333 7.02 13.24 -11.78
C ALA A 333 6.57 13.98 -13.06
N ASP A 334 5.84 15.07 -12.93
CA ASP A 334 5.32 15.89 -14.02
C ASP A 334 6.46 16.51 -14.87
N SER A 335 7.60 16.78 -14.23
CA SER A 335 8.78 17.37 -14.89
C SER A 335 9.75 16.33 -15.45
N GLY A 336 9.50 15.03 -15.29
CA GLY A 336 10.43 13.97 -15.72
C GLY A 336 11.71 13.88 -14.89
N GLN A 337 11.72 14.42 -13.68
CA GLN A 337 12.86 14.45 -12.76
C GLN A 337 12.94 13.14 -11.95
N TRP A 338 13.21 12.02 -12.61
CA TRP A 338 13.10 10.67 -12.02
C TRP A 338 14.03 10.45 -10.83
N VAL A 339 15.24 11.03 -10.88
CA VAL A 339 16.21 10.96 -9.78
C VAL A 339 15.69 11.67 -8.54
N THR A 340 15.13 12.87 -8.71
CA THR A 340 14.55 13.67 -7.63
C THR A 340 13.28 13.00 -7.10
N LEU A 341 12.40 12.51 -7.96
CA LEU A 341 11.22 11.73 -7.56
C LEU A 341 11.63 10.53 -6.71
N ALA A 342 12.62 9.75 -7.16
CA ALA A 342 13.14 8.61 -6.41
C ALA A 342 13.70 9.02 -5.04
N SER A 343 14.42 10.14 -4.96
CA SER A 343 14.97 10.67 -3.71
C SER A 343 13.86 11.10 -2.73
N VAL A 344 12.86 11.84 -3.20
CA VAL A 344 11.71 12.27 -2.38
C VAL A 344 10.90 11.07 -1.89
N LEU A 345 10.61 10.10 -2.75
CA LEU A 345 9.88 8.89 -2.37
C LEU A 345 10.66 8.06 -1.35
N ARG A 346 11.99 7.99 -1.46
CA ARG A 346 12.82 7.28 -0.50
C ARG A 346 12.86 7.95 0.88
N SER A 347 12.98 9.27 0.92
CA SER A 347 13.05 10.01 2.19
C SER A 347 11.68 10.20 2.86
N SER A 348 10.63 10.39 2.08
CA SER A 348 9.31 10.82 2.57
C SER A 348 8.16 9.94 2.09
N GLY A 349 8.44 8.81 1.44
CA GLY A 349 7.40 7.94 0.86
C GLY A 349 6.40 7.43 1.89
N ALA A 350 6.86 7.12 3.09
CA ALA A 350 6.00 6.73 4.20
C ALA A 350 5.00 7.82 4.60
N GLU A 351 5.46 9.07 4.68
CA GLU A 351 4.60 10.21 4.98
C GLU A 351 3.58 10.47 3.86
N ILE A 352 4.02 10.36 2.59
CA ILE A 352 3.14 10.48 1.44
C ILE A 352 2.06 9.39 1.48
N TRP A 353 2.46 8.12 1.75
CA TRP A 353 1.53 7.01 1.84
C TRP A 353 0.51 7.19 2.97
N ALA A 354 0.93 7.67 4.13
CA ALA A 354 0.04 7.90 5.27
C ALA A 354 -1.00 8.99 4.99
N ARG A 355 -0.64 10.01 4.19
CA ARG A 355 -1.56 11.08 3.79
C ARG A 355 -2.47 10.70 2.62
N ASP A 356 -1.91 10.03 1.60
CA ASP A 356 -2.62 9.61 0.39
C ASP A 356 -1.97 8.37 -0.23
N ALA A 357 -2.46 7.20 0.16
CA ALA A 357 -1.98 5.92 -0.36
C ALA A 357 -2.26 5.71 -1.86
N ALA A 358 -3.27 6.38 -2.43
CA ALA A 358 -3.58 6.27 -3.85
C ALA A 358 -2.57 7.08 -4.68
N ALA A 359 -2.30 8.32 -4.28
CA ALA A 359 -1.28 9.15 -4.90
C ALA A 359 0.12 8.51 -4.82
N PHE A 360 0.48 7.94 -3.66
CA PHE A 360 1.74 7.20 -3.50
C PHE A 360 1.86 6.05 -4.51
N ARG A 361 0.82 5.19 -4.64
CA ARG A 361 0.82 4.09 -5.62
C ARG A 361 0.95 4.59 -7.05
N SER A 362 0.28 5.69 -7.40
CA SER A 362 0.40 6.32 -8.72
C SER A 362 1.83 6.79 -9.00
N LEU A 363 2.47 7.47 -8.05
CA LEU A 363 3.87 7.93 -8.18
C LEU A 363 4.85 6.76 -8.33
N ILE A 364 4.67 5.67 -7.59
CA ILE A 364 5.46 4.45 -7.74
C ILE A 364 5.25 3.83 -9.14
N ALA A 365 4.02 3.79 -9.65
CA ALA A 365 3.73 3.28 -10.99
C ALA A 365 4.41 4.13 -12.09
N VAL A 366 4.37 5.46 -11.94
CA VAL A 366 5.06 6.40 -12.85
C VAL A 366 6.58 6.20 -12.79
N LEU A 367 7.17 6.14 -11.59
CA LEU A 367 8.60 5.88 -11.43
C LEU A 367 8.99 4.54 -12.07
N ARG A 368 8.16 3.50 -11.90
CA ARG A 368 8.38 2.17 -12.48
C ARG A 368 8.40 2.18 -14.00
N SER A 369 7.52 2.93 -14.64
CA SER A 369 7.47 3.03 -16.11
C SER A 369 8.71 3.69 -16.70
N HIS A 370 9.47 4.47 -15.91
CA HIS A 370 10.65 5.23 -16.34
C HIS A 370 11.97 4.74 -15.71
N ALA A 371 11.93 3.80 -14.77
CA ALA A 371 13.10 3.33 -14.00
C ALA A 371 14.20 2.64 -14.83
N GLY A 372 13.93 2.23 -16.06
CA GLY A 372 14.90 1.53 -16.90
C GLY A 372 16.19 2.31 -17.25
N SER A 373 16.25 3.61 -16.94
CA SER A 373 17.36 4.49 -17.30
C SER A 373 18.23 4.94 -16.11
N GLU A 374 17.69 4.92 -14.87
CA GLU A 374 18.36 5.55 -13.72
C GLU A 374 18.56 4.57 -12.54
N PRO A 375 19.82 4.30 -12.11
CA PRO A 375 20.10 3.35 -11.04
C PRO A 375 19.41 3.67 -9.70
N ILE A 376 19.28 4.96 -9.36
CA ILE A 376 18.66 5.39 -8.09
C ILE A 376 17.14 5.17 -8.12
N ALA A 377 16.50 5.32 -9.28
CA ALA A 377 15.09 5.02 -9.45
C ALA A 377 14.82 3.51 -9.28
N VAL A 378 15.70 2.66 -9.79
CA VAL A 378 15.65 1.20 -9.63
C VAL A 378 15.78 0.80 -8.16
N ASP A 379 16.74 1.38 -7.43
CA ASP A 379 16.96 1.12 -6.00
C ASP A 379 15.74 1.53 -5.16
N THR A 380 15.20 2.72 -5.43
CA THR A 380 14.01 3.22 -4.77
C THR A 380 12.80 2.32 -5.01
N LEU A 381 12.60 1.85 -6.24
CA LEU A 381 11.54 0.91 -6.57
C LEU A 381 11.72 -0.43 -5.88
N LEU A 382 12.93 -0.97 -5.79
CA LEU A 382 13.18 -2.21 -5.06
C LEU A 382 12.90 -2.08 -3.56
N THR A 383 13.17 -0.91 -3.00
CA THR A 383 12.90 -0.62 -1.60
C THR A 383 11.40 -0.42 -1.35
N LEU A 384 10.71 0.32 -2.23
CA LEU A 384 9.29 0.70 -2.08
C LEU A 384 8.33 -0.28 -2.76
N ASP A 385 8.74 -1.01 -3.79
CA ASP A 385 7.93 -2.06 -4.44
C ASP A 385 7.70 -3.26 -3.52
N ALA A 386 8.57 -3.47 -2.57
CA ALA A 386 8.32 -4.35 -1.46
C ALA A 386 7.03 -3.96 -0.70
N GLU A 387 6.68 -2.69 -0.68
CA GLU A 387 5.60 -2.09 0.11
C GLU A 387 4.28 -1.93 -0.66
N THR A 388 4.33 -1.95 -2.00
CA THR A 388 3.15 -1.64 -2.84
C THR A 388 2.79 -2.70 -3.87
N ALA A 389 3.56 -3.80 -3.93
CA ALA A 389 3.52 -4.72 -5.07
C ALA A 389 2.21 -5.47 -5.25
N THR A 390 1.57 -5.19 -6.36
CA THR A 390 0.55 -6.04 -6.98
C THR A 390 1.10 -6.93 -8.09
N SER A 391 2.41 -6.85 -8.45
CA SER A 391 3.01 -7.65 -9.50
C SER A 391 4.30 -8.34 -9.06
N SER A 392 4.33 -9.65 -9.30
CA SER A 392 5.32 -10.63 -8.81
C SER A 392 6.60 -10.75 -9.64
N GLU A 393 6.90 -9.85 -10.56
CA GLU A 393 8.07 -9.97 -11.41
C GLU A 393 9.05 -8.81 -11.17
N VAL A 394 10.26 -9.17 -10.73
CA VAL A 394 11.41 -8.24 -10.86
C VAL A 394 11.58 -8.00 -12.36
N PRO A 395 11.40 -6.78 -12.88
CA PRO A 395 11.46 -6.55 -14.31
C PRO A 395 12.78 -7.05 -14.88
N ALA A 396 12.72 -7.75 -16.02
CA ALA A 396 13.91 -8.21 -16.74
C ALA A 396 14.91 -7.07 -17.03
N ALA A 397 14.43 -5.83 -17.10
CA ALA A 397 15.23 -4.61 -17.17
C ALA A 397 16.15 -4.43 -15.94
N ILE A 398 15.72 -4.83 -14.75
CA ILE A 398 16.54 -4.76 -13.51
C ILE A 398 17.64 -5.80 -13.54
N ILE A 399 17.34 -7.02 -14.02
CA ILE A 399 18.34 -8.07 -14.21
C ILE A 399 19.37 -7.65 -15.29
N GLY A 400 18.91 -6.96 -16.33
CA GLY A 400 19.77 -6.38 -17.36
C GLY A 400 20.65 -5.22 -16.86
N ALA A 401 20.17 -4.45 -15.87
CA ALA A 401 20.95 -3.39 -15.23
C ALA A 401 22.09 -3.93 -14.37
N LEU A 402 21.94 -5.13 -13.77
CA LEU A 402 23.02 -5.82 -13.04
C LEU A 402 24.26 -6.10 -13.92
N GLY A 403 24.04 -6.40 -15.20
CA GLY A 403 25.13 -6.59 -16.16
C GLY A 403 25.80 -5.29 -16.62
N LYS A 404 25.16 -4.14 -16.39
CA LYS A 404 25.64 -2.82 -16.79
C LYS A 404 26.36 -2.02 -15.70
N VAL A 405 26.30 -2.46 -14.44
CA VAL A 405 27.10 -1.85 -13.36
C VAL A 405 28.51 -2.47 -13.42
N PRO A 406 29.52 -1.77 -13.96
CA PRO A 406 30.86 -2.33 -14.08
C PRO A 406 31.40 -2.69 -12.70
N GLU A 407 31.94 -3.91 -12.53
CA GLU A 407 32.62 -4.34 -11.30
C GLU A 407 33.67 -3.33 -10.84
N ALA A 408 34.39 -2.72 -11.79
CA ALA A 408 35.41 -1.72 -11.50
C ALA A 408 34.86 -0.39 -10.95
N ARG A 409 33.64 0.05 -11.27
CA ARG A 409 33.01 1.26 -10.72
C ARG A 409 32.34 1.01 -9.36
N ALA A 410 31.83 -0.21 -9.13
CA ALA A 410 31.28 -0.59 -7.82
C ALA A 410 32.42 -0.84 -6.80
N ALA A 411 33.58 -1.26 -7.25
CA ALA A 411 34.76 -1.53 -6.40
C ALA A 411 35.57 -0.28 -6.02
N SER A 412 35.25 0.90 -6.58
CA SER A 412 35.87 2.14 -6.09
C SER A 412 35.36 2.38 -4.66
N HIS A 413 36.28 2.38 -3.70
CA HIS A 413 36.07 2.49 -2.24
C HIS A 413 35.24 3.70 -1.76
N GLY A 414 34.57 4.42 -2.65
CA GLY A 414 33.81 5.65 -2.41
C GLY A 414 32.34 5.62 -2.87
N ASN A 415 31.88 4.61 -3.60
CA ASN A 415 30.50 4.57 -4.13
C ASN A 415 29.57 3.73 -3.26
N ILE A 416 29.26 4.19 -2.05
CA ILE A 416 28.35 3.51 -1.12
C ILE A 416 26.95 3.33 -1.71
N PRO A 417 26.30 4.33 -2.36
CA PRO A 417 25.02 4.12 -3.02
C PRO A 417 25.05 3.01 -4.09
N GLY A 418 26.10 2.95 -4.90
CA GLY A 418 26.25 1.90 -5.91
C GLY A 418 26.45 0.50 -5.32
N LEU A 419 27.20 0.38 -4.21
CA LEU A 419 27.35 -0.90 -3.49
C LEU A 419 26.04 -1.32 -2.82
N THR A 420 25.31 -0.38 -2.21
CA THR A 420 24.00 -0.61 -1.60
C THR A 420 23.01 -1.18 -2.62
N LEU A 421 22.90 -0.54 -3.78
CA LEU A 421 22.08 -1.00 -4.89
C LEU A 421 22.51 -2.39 -5.38
N ARG A 422 23.82 -2.63 -5.58
CA ARG A 422 24.33 -3.91 -6.03
C ARG A 422 23.98 -5.05 -5.07
N VAL A 423 24.11 -4.82 -3.76
CA VAL A 423 23.77 -5.82 -2.73
C VAL A 423 22.29 -6.19 -2.79
N SER A 424 21.41 -5.18 -2.87
CA SER A 424 19.97 -5.36 -2.98
C SER A 424 19.56 -6.17 -4.22
N LEU A 425 20.09 -5.79 -5.39
CA LEU A 425 19.80 -6.45 -6.66
C LEU A 425 20.30 -7.91 -6.71
N LEU A 426 21.48 -8.16 -6.19
CA LEU A 426 22.04 -9.52 -6.15
C LEU A 426 21.19 -10.45 -5.25
N ARG A 427 20.70 -9.95 -4.11
CA ARG A 427 19.77 -10.71 -3.25
C ARG A 427 18.43 -10.96 -3.97
N ALA A 428 17.84 -9.93 -4.56
CA ALA A 428 16.59 -10.06 -5.31
C ALA A 428 16.69 -11.07 -6.46
N ALA A 429 17.88 -11.17 -7.09
CA ALA A 429 18.18 -12.15 -8.13
C ALA A 429 18.57 -13.55 -7.61
N GLY A 430 18.55 -13.78 -6.29
CA GLY A 430 18.96 -15.04 -5.67
C GLY A 430 20.47 -15.33 -5.72
N ARG A 431 21.28 -14.33 -6.05
CA ARG A 431 22.74 -14.47 -6.12
C ARG A 431 23.41 -14.17 -4.76
N PHE A 432 23.04 -14.92 -3.74
CA PHE A 432 23.40 -14.65 -2.35
C PHE A 432 24.91 -14.66 -2.07
N ALA A 433 25.70 -15.50 -2.75
CA ALA A 433 27.17 -15.51 -2.57
C ALA A 433 27.78 -14.15 -2.98
N LEU A 434 27.44 -13.66 -4.18
CA LEU A 434 27.90 -12.36 -4.67
C LEU A 434 27.35 -11.18 -3.84
N ALA A 435 26.09 -11.29 -3.36
CA ALA A 435 25.53 -10.33 -2.43
C ALA A 435 26.33 -10.24 -1.13
N THR A 436 26.79 -11.37 -0.60
CA THR A 436 27.61 -11.44 0.62
C THR A 436 28.98 -10.77 0.42
N GLU A 437 29.65 -11.03 -0.71
CA GLU A 437 30.92 -10.38 -1.06
C GLU A 437 30.74 -8.85 -1.18
N SER A 438 29.71 -8.42 -1.88
CA SER A 438 29.39 -6.99 -2.04
C SER A 438 28.98 -6.33 -0.72
N ALA A 439 28.26 -7.03 0.16
CA ALA A 439 27.89 -6.56 1.49
C ALA A 439 29.11 -6.39 2.42
N ALA A 440 30.14 -7.24 2.29
CA ALA A 440 31.38 -7.08 3.04
C ALA A 440 32.12 -5.80 2.63
N LEU A 441 32.17 -5.49 1.32
CA LEU A 441 32.74 -4.23 0.81
C LEU A 441 31.93 -3.01 1.28
N LEU A 442 30.59 -3.10 1.24
CA LEU A 442 29.71 -2.06 1.72
C LEU A 442 29.90 -1.80 3.22
N LEU A 443 29.99 -2.86 4.03
CA LEU A 443 30.22 -2.78 5.48
C LEU A 443 31.56 -2.09 5.79
N ASP A 444 32.62 -2.42 5.07
CA ASP A 444 33.91 -1.79 5.23
C ASP A 444 33.88 -0.29 4.85
N ALA A 445 33.18 0.05 3.75
CA ALA A 445 32.99 1.44 3.32
C ALA A 445 32.18 2.26 4.33
N LEU A 446 31.09 1.71 4.89
CA LEU A 446 30.26 2.36 5.91
C LEU A 446 31.02 2.63 7.21
N ARG A 447 31.94 1.74 7.59
CA ARG A 447 32.78 1.91 8.80
C ARG A 447 33.84 3.00 8.66
N ARG A 448 34.32 3.23 7.44
CA ARG A 448 35.41 4.19 7.18
C ARG A 448 34.93 5.62 6.94
N ARG A 449 33.68 5.83 6.50
CA ARG A 449 33.16 7.15 6.18
C ARG A 449 32.20 7.67 7.24
N GLN A 450 32.40 8.93 7.67
CA GLN A 450 31.58 9.62 8.67
C GLN A 450 30.80 10.82 8.10
N ASP A 451 31.01 11.17 6.85
CA ASP A 451 30.54 12.39 6.17
C ASP A 451 29.39 12.14 5.20
N LEU A 452 28.62 11.03 5.40
CA LEU A 452 27.54 10.64 4.50
C LEU A 452 26.18 11.13 5.00
N PRO A 453 25.23 11.40 4.08
CA PRO A 453 23.83 11.63 4.44
C PRO A 453 23.26 10.46 5.23
N ALA A 454 22.44 10.76 6.25
CA ALA A 454 21.94 9.76 7.19
C ALA A 454 21.10 8.66 6.49
N ASP A 455 20.33 9.02 5.48
CA ASP A 455 19.51 8.10 4.68
C ASP A 455 20.37 7.07 3.91
N VAL A 456 21.49 7.51 3.35
CA VAL A 456 22.45 6.63 2.65
C VAL A 456 23.08 5.64 3.63
N VAL A 457 23.41 6.11 4.83
CA VAL A 457 24.02 5.26 5.89
C VAL A 457 23.00 4.24 6.39
N VAL A 458 21.77 4.67 6.68
CA VAL A 458 20.68 3.82 7.15
C VAL A 458 20.38 2.71 6.14
N GLU A 459 20.22 3.07 4.87
CA GLU A 459 19.93 2.09 3.82
C GLU A 459 21.10 1.11 3.61
N GLY A 460 22.34 1.61 3.64
CA GLY A 460 23.52 0.75 3.54
C GLY A 460 23.57 -0.30 4.67
N TRP A 461 23.37 0.10 5.91
CA TRP A 461 23.31 -0.83 7.06
C TRP A 461 22.14 -1.83 6.94
N TYR A 462 20.98 -1.37 6.46
CA TYR A 462 19.82 -2.23 6.23
C TYR A 462 20.15 -3.32 5.20
N GLN A 463 20.76 -2.98 4.08
CA GLN A 463 21.11 -3.95 3.03
C GLN A 463 22.16 -4.96 3.48
N VAL A 464 23.14 -4.53 4.30
CA VAL A 464 24.11 -5.44 4.97
C VAL A 464 23.39 -6.39 5.92
N ALA A 465 22.50 -5.86 6.77
CA ALA A 465 21.73 -6.65 7.74
C ALA A 465 20.88 -7.72 7.06
N MET A 466 20.14 -7.35 6.01
CA MET A 466 19.28 -8.28 5.26
C MET A 466 20.10 -9.35 4.52
N THR A 467 21.32 -9.03 4.08
CA THR A 467 22.21 -10.03 3.48
C THR A 467 22.68 -11.06 4.53
N HIS A 468 23.11 -10.60 5.70
CA HIS A 468 23.45 -11.49 6.80
C HIS A 468 22.27 -12.36 7.23
N PHE A 469 21.07 -11.76 7.30
CA PHE A 469 19.82 -12.46 7.60
C PHE A 469 19.51 -13.56 6.57
N ALA A 470 19.58 -13.25 5.29
CA ALA A 470 19.34 -14.22 4.21
C ALA A 470 20.35 -15.39 4.25
N MET A 471 21.56 -15.15 4.73
CA MET A 471 22.61 -16.17 4.90
C MET A 471 22.51 -16.94 6.22
N GLY A 472 21.54 -16.63 7.07
CA GLY A 472 21.38 -17.25 8.39
C GLY A 472 22.42 -16.80 9.43
N ARG A 473 23.18 -15.74 9.15
CA ARG A 473 24.11 -15.11 10.09
C ARG A 473 23.35 -14.17 11.03
N LEU A 474 22.51 -14.77 11.88
CA LEU A 474 21.51 -14.02 12.65
C LEU A 474 22.14 -13.00 13.59
N ARG A 475 23.26 -13.34 14.23
CA ARG A 475 23.99 -12.41 15.10
C ARG A 475 24.52 -11.18 14.36
N ASP A 476 25.13 -11.37 13.19
CA ASP A 476 25.65 -10.27 12.37
C ASP A 476 24.50 -9.43 11.80
N ALA A 477 23.40 -10.09 11.43
CA ALA A 477 22.17 -9.42 11.01
C ALA A 477 21.59 -8.55 12.13
N SER A 478 21.50 -9.07 13.35
CA SER A 478 21.00 -8.34 14.53
C SER A 478 21.87 -7.11 14.84
N LEU A 479 23.19 -7.26 14.82
CA LEU A 479 24.12 -6.15 15.06
C LEU A 479 23.94 -5.04 14.00
N SER A 480 23.90 -5.40 12.73
CA SER A 480 23.73 -4.45 11.63
C SER A 480 22.34 -3.79 11.65
N MET A 481 21.29 -4.56 11.93
CA MET A 481 19.91 -4.05 12.04
C MET A 481 19.75 -3.12 13.25
N GLY A 482 20.47 -3.36 14.35
CA GLY A 482 20.52 -2.47 15.51
C GLY A 482 21.11 -1.09 15.19
N HIS A 483 22.03 -0.98 14.22
CA HIS A 483 22.47 0.32 13.71
C HIS A 483 21.32 1.05 12.97
N VAL A 484 20.59 0.33 12.14
CA VAL A 484 19.41 0.89 11.44
C VAL A 484 18.37 1.37 12.46
N GLU A 485 18.01 0.55 13.44
CA GLU A 485 16.99 0.88 14.44
C GLU A 485 17.31 2.17 15.19
N ARG A 486 18.59 2.39 15.54
CA ARG A 486 19.01 3.61 16.27
C ARG A 486 19.03 4.86 15.42
N MET A 487 19.34 4.76 14.12
CA MET A 487 19.60 5.90 13.24
C MET A 487 18.43 6.25 12.33
N ALA A 488 17.55 5.30 12.07
CA ALA A 488 16.47 5.47 11.10
C ALA A 488 15.33 6.34 11.63
N PRO A 489 14.65 7.11 10.76
CA PRO A 489 13.38 7.76 11.08
C PRO A 489 12.27 6.71 11.34
N PRO A 490 11.13 7.12 11.95
CA PRO A 490 10.10 6.19 12.43
C PRO A 490 9.68 5.07 11.47
N PRO A 491 9.38 5.31 10.18
CA PRO A 491 8.94 4.24 9.29
C PRO A 491 9.99 3.15 9.08
N GLN A 492 11.24 3.54 8.83
CA GLN A 492 12.34 2.60 8.66
C GLN A 492 12.72 1.94 9.99
N ARG A 493 12.55 2.65 11.10
CA ARG A 493 12.81 2.13 12.44
C ARG A 493 11.88 0.98 12.77
N ILE A 494 10.55 1.10 12.55
CA ILE A 494 9.62 0.00 12.84
C ILE A 494 9.91 -1.25 11.99
N ARG A 495 10.31 -1.06 10.73
CA ARG A 495 10.74 -2.16 9.86
C ARG A 495 11.99 -2.87 10.41
N ALA A 496 12.98 -2.11 10.92
CA ALA A 496 14.17 -2.66 11.55
C ALA A 496 13.82 -3.39 12.86
N THR A 497 13.01 -2.79 13.72
CA THR A 497 12.55 -3.39 14.97
C THR A 497 11.78 -4.69 14.71
N GLY A 498 10.91 -4.74 13.69
CA GLY A 498 10.21 -5.95 13.29
C GLY A 498 11.15 -7.05 12.81
N THR A 499 12.16 -6.71 12.02
CA THR A 499 13.18 -7.69 11.59
C THR A 499 14.00 -8.21 12.78
N LEU A 500 14.36 -7.36 13.74
CA LEU A 500 15.01 -7.76 15.00
C LEU A 500 14.14 -8.72 15.81
N ALA A 501 12.84 -8.47 15.90
CA ALA A 501 11.89 -9.37 16.58
C ALA A 501 11.81 -10.75 15.89
N VAL A 502 11.77 -10.79 14.55
CA VAL A 502 11.84 -12.05 13.79
C VAL A 502 13.16 -12.79 14.05
N ILE A 503 14.30 -12.10 14.08
CA ILE A 503 15.60 -12.70 14.40
C ILE A 503 15.59 -13.30 15.81
N ALA A 504 15.09 -12.57 16.81
CA ALA A 504 14.98 -13.05 18.18
C ALA A 504 14.13 -14.34 18.28
N LEU A 505 12.99 -14.39 17.55
CA LEU A 505 12.14 -15.59 17.49
C LEU A 505 12.84 -16.77 16.82
N LEU A 506 13.63 -16.53 15.78
CA LEU A 506 14.42 -17.58 15.12
C LEU A 506 15.50 -18.16 16.05
N GLU A 507 16.13 -17.33 16.85
CA GLU A 507 17.09 -17.74 17.87
C GLU A 507 16.40 -18.38 19.09
N GLY A 508 15.11 -18.11 19.29
CA GLY A 508 14.31 -18.65 20.41
C GLY A 508 14.20 -17.69 21.58
N ASP A 509 14.63 -16.44 21.45
CA ASP A 509 14.44 -15.39 22.47
C ASP A 509 13.04 -14.76 22.33
N VAL A 510 12.03 -15.47 22.84
CA VAL A 510 10.64 -15.06 22.79
C VAL A 510 10.42 -13.79 23.62
N ARG A 511 11.06 -13.68 24.79
CA ARG A 511 10.95 -12.48 25.63
C ARG A 511 11.52 -11.24 24.98
N GLY A 512 12.69 -11.37 24.33
CA GLY A 512 13.28 -10.27 23.57
C GLY A 512 12.38 -9.81 22.44
N ALA A 513 11.80 -10.75 21.70
CA ALA A 513 10.85 -10.42 20.64
C ALA A 513 9.57 -9.73 21.17
N GLU A 514 9.02 -10.20 22.29
CA GLU A 514 7.83 -9.61 22.93
C GLU A 514 8.07 -8.14 23.32
N VAL A 515 9.20 -7.83 23.91
CA VAL A 515 9.58 -6.44 24.25
C VAL A 515 9.64 -5.55 23.00
N LEU A 516 10.19 -6.08 21.90
CA LEU A 516 10.26 -5.32 20.63
C LEU A 516 8.87 -5.06 20.02
N VAL A 517 8.00 -6.06 20.03
CA VAL A 517 6.63 -5.93 19.52
C VAL A 517 5.81 -4.97 20.39
N GLU A 518 5.83 -5.15 21.71
CA GLU A 518 5.04 -4.33 22.63
C GLU A 518 5.41 -2.85 22.56
N ARG A 519 6.71 -2.54 22.44
CA ARG A 519 7.21 -1.17 22.28
C ARG A 519 6.68 -0.46 21.02
N THR A 520 6.27 -1.21 20.00
CA THR A 520 5.83 -0.66 18.70
C THR A 520 4.33 -0.80 18.46
N ARG A 521 3.58 -1.39 19.38
CA ARG A 521 2.14 -1.67 19.21
C ARG A 521 1.30 -0.41 19.01
N ASP A 522 1.62 0.66 19.71
CA ASP A 522 0.94 1.96 19.63
C ASP A 522 1.56 2.91 18.57
N ASP A 523 2.52 2.44 17.79
CA ASP A 523 3.16 3.24 16.75
C ASP A 523 2.22 3.37 15.54
N ASN A 524 2.05 4.61 15.04
CA ASN A 524 1.22 4.91 13.87
C ASN A 524 1.61 4.12 12.60
N TRP A 525 2.81 3.54 12.59
CA TRP A 525 3.34 2.76 11.47
C TRP A 525 3.10 1.25 11.60
N PHE A 526 2.53 0.77 12.73
CA PHE A 526 2.30 -0.65 12.99
C PHE A 526 1.42 -1.31 11.91
N ASP A 527 0.28 -0.69 11.58
CA ASP A 527 -0.69 -1.21 10.60
C ASP A 527 -0.39 -0.81 9.15
N THR A 528 0.76 -0.19 8.91
CA THR A 528 1.22 0.22 7.59
C THR A 528 2.06 -0.88 6.91
N PRO A 529 2.41 -0.76 5.63
CA PRO A 529 3.37 -1.67 4.99
C PRO A 529 4.72 -1.75 5.70
N TRP A 530 5.20 -0.69 6.34
CA TRP A 530 6.46 -0.70 7.11
C TRP A 530 6.38 -1.55 8.37
N GLY A 531 5.17 -1.77 8.91
CA GLY A 531 4.93 -2.62 10.09
C GLY A 531 4.78 -4.12 9.78
N GLU A 532 4.94 -4.59 8.55
CA GLU A 532 4.73 -6.01 8.21
C GLU A 532 5.63 -6.98 8.97
N ALA A 533 6.92 -6.64 9.10
CA ALA A 533 7.86 -7.50 9.84
C ALA A 533 7.48 -7.62 11.32
N ILE A 534 6.99 -6.53 11.92
CA ILE A 534 6.57 -6.55 13.33
C ILE A 534 5.26 -7.30 13.50
N ARG A 535 4.30 -7.18 12.56
CA ARG A 535 3.07 -8.00 12.59
C ARG A 535 3.35 -9.48 12.38
N LEU A 536 4.32 -9.83 11.52
CA LEU A 536 4.78 -11.22 11.40
C LEU A 536 5.34 -11.75 12.72
N ALA A 537 6.15 -10.93 13.42
CA ALA A 537 6.67 -11.30 14.74
C ALA A 537 5.54 -11.44 15.77
N ASP A 538 4.54 -10.56 15.78
CA ASP A 538 3.37 -10.63 16.67
C ASP A 538 2.53 -11.90 16.41
N ALA A 539 2.31 -12.25 15.15
CA ALA A 539 1.67 -13.50 14.78
C ALA A 539 2.46 -14.73 15.27
N TRP A 540 3.78 -14.69 15.16
CA TRP A 540 4.64 -15.77 15.68
C TRP A 540 4.60 -15.84 17.21
N LEU A 541 4.60 -14.69 17.91
CA LEU A 541 4.41 -14.63 19.36
C LEU A 541 3.07 -15.25 19.80
N SER A 542 2.00 -15.02 19.03
CA SER A 542 0.70 -15.66 19.27
C SER A 542 0.80 -17.19 19.18
N LEU A 543 1.58 -17.74 18.22
CA LEU A 543 1.87 -19.18 18.19
C LEU A 543 2.70 -19.65 19.41
N GLU A 544 3.66 -18.85 19.86
CA GLU A 544 4.43 -19.16 21.06
C GLU A 544 3.56 -19.18 22.33
N ARG A 545 2.50 -18.41 22.34
CA ARG A 545 1.46 -18.43 23.38
C ARG A 545 0.44 -19.57 23.21
N GLY A 546 0.40 -20.24 22.05
CA GLY A 546 -0.53 -21.31 21.68
C GLY A 546 -1.82 -20.79 21.06
N ASP A 547 -1.94 -19.50 20.77
CA ASP A 547 -3.12 -18.91 20.13
C ASP A 547 -3.02 -18.95 18.59
N ALA A 548 -3.45 -20.08 18.04
CA ALA A 548 -3.46 -20.29 16.59
C ALA A 548 -4.48 -19.39 15.87
N HIS A 549 -5.57 -19.02 16.52
CA HIS A 549 -6.61 -18.19 15.93
C HIS A 549 -6.10 -16.76 15.75
N GLU A 550 -5.53 -16.19 16.79
CA GLU A 550 -4.95 -14.83 16.76
C GLU A 550 -3.78 -14.75 15.78
N ALA A 551 -2.89 -15.75 15.77
CA ALA A 551 -1.81 -15.82 14.78
C ALA A 551 -2.33 -15.76 13.34
N ARG A 552 -3.41 -16.49 13.02
CA ARG A 552 -4.02 -16.46 11.69
C ARG A 552 -4.65 -15.10 11.38
N ARG A 553 -5.39 -14.53 12.34
CA ARG A 553 -6.01 -13.21 12.19
C ARG A 553 -4.99 -12.13 11.87
N ILE A 554 -3.87 -12.12 12.58
CA ILE A 554 -2.79 -11.15 12.33
C ILE A 554 -2.18 -11.38 10.93
N LEU A 555 -1.92 -12.65 10.55
CA LEU A 555 -1.33 -12.97 9.25
C LEU A 555 -2.23 -12.59 8.06
N GLU A 556 -3.55 -12.52 8.24
CA GLU A 556 -4.48 -12.01 7.22
C GLU A 556 -4.25 -10.52 6.92
N THR A 557 -3.74 -9.75 7.89
CA THR A 557 -3.38 -8.34 7.71
C THR A 557 -2.01 -8.14 7.07
N VAL A 558 -1.19 -9.20 6.95
CA VAL A 558 0.11 -9.16 6.28
C VAL A 558 -0.11 -9.51 4.81
N PRO A 559 0.01 -8.55 3.88
CA PRO A 559 -0.27 -8.78 2.47
C PRO A 559 0.66 -9.85 1.88
N ALA A 560 0.08 -10.76 1.12
CA ALA A 560 0.81 -11.88 0.53
C ALA A 560 1.82 -11.48 -0.57
N THR A 561 1.90 -10.19 -0.92
CA THR A 561 2.60 -9.69 -2.13
C THR A 561 3.69 -8.66 -1.85
N THR A 562 3.97 -8.33 -0.58
CA THR A 562 4.68 -7.11 -0.21
C THR A 562 6.12 -7.29 0.26
N SER A 563 6.62 -6.32 0.99
CA SER A 563 7.96 -6.14 1.58
C SER A 563 8.52 -7.36 2.27
N ALA A 564 7.66 -8.29 2.62
CA ALA A 564 8.01 -9.65 2.99
C ALA A 564 8.70 -10.46 1.88
N ARG A 565 9.17 -9.84 0.76
CA ARG A 565 9.93 -10.60 -0.25
C ARG A 565 11.01 -11.47 0.34
N GLU A 566 11.64 -11.01 1.41
CA GLU A 566 12.68 -11.76 2.10
C GLU A 566 12.17 -12.46 3.37
N LEU A 567 11.00 -12.05 3.91
CA LEU A 567 10.37 -12.65 5.09
C LEU A 567 9.25 -13.64 4.76
N TRP A 568 8.81 -13.74 3.49
CA TRP A 568 7.72 -14.62 3.11
C TRP A 568 7.89 -16.10 3.52
N PRO A 569 9.10 -16.69 3.55
CA PRO A 569 9.27 -18.06 4.00
C PRO A 569 8.90 -18.25 5.48
N PHE A 570 9.14 -17.22 6.28
CA PHE A 570 8.79 -17.22 7.70
C PHE A 570 7.29 -17.01 7.89
N ALA A 571 6.67 -16.13 7.11
CA ALA A 571 5.21 -15.95 7.13
C ALA A 571 4.49 -17.24 6.71
N ALA A 572 4.93 -17.89 5.64
CA ALA A 572 4.43 -19.18 5.19
C ALA A 572 4.56 -20.28 6.26
N SER A 573 5.72 -20.35 6.92
CA SER A 573 5.98 -21.30 7.99
C SER A 573 5.10 -21.04 9.21
N THR A 574 4.98 -19.78 9.65
CA THR A 574 4.13 -19.37 10.78
C THR A 574 2.67 -19.69 10.50
N GLN A 575 2.17 -19.39 9.29
CA GLN A 575 0.80 -19.69 8.88
C GLN A 575 0.53 -21.20 8.84
N ALA A 576 1.47 -21.99 8.32
CA ALA A 576 1.34 -23.44 8.30
C ALA A 576 1.30 -24.04 9.71
N LEU A 577 2.14 -23.54 10.64
CA LEU A 577 2.14 -23.99 12.03
C LEU A 577 0.85 -23.57 12.76
N ALA A 578 0.28 -22.41 12.44
CA ALA A 578 -1.02 -21.99 12.97
C ALA A 578 -2.15 -22.95 12.53
N PHE A 579 -2.16 -23.38 11.27
CA PHE A 579 -3.09 -24.40 10.80
C PHE A 579 -2.87 -25.76 11.49
N LEU A 580 -1.61 -26.14 11.76
CA LEU A 580 -1.34 -27.38 12.50
C LEU A 580 -1.89 -27.35 13.92
N LEU A 581 -1.69 -26.27 14.66
CA LEU A 581 -2.25 -26.10 16.02
C LEU A 581 -3.78 -26.11 16.01
N SER A 582 -4.42 -25.70 14.91
CA SER A 582 -5.87 -25.80 14.70
C SER A 582 -6.34 -27.18 14.21
N GLY A 583 -5.45 -28.17 14.09
CA GLY A 583 -5.78 -29.52 13.58
C GLY A 583 -6.02 -29.60 12.06
N ALA A 584 -5.73 -28.54 11.31
CA ALA A 584 -6.01 -28.43 9.87
C ALA A 584 -4.73 -28.68 9.02
N ALA A 585 -4.12 -29.87 9.16
CA ALA A 585 -2.88 -30.24 8.46
C ALA A 585 -2.98 -30.22 6.92
N PRO A 586 -4.10 -30.59 6.26
CA PRO A 586 -4.23 -30.43 4.81
C PRO A 586 -4.15 -28.97 4.35
N ASP A 587 -4.77 -28.03 5.09
CA ASP A 587 -4.74 -26.60 4.80
C ASP A 587 -3.32 -26.04 4.99
N ALA A 588 -2.60 -26.48 6.02
CA ALA A 588 -1.20 -26.15 6.23
C ALA A 588 -0.33 -26.53 5.01
N LEU A 589 -0.57 -27.71 4.42
CA LEU A 589 0.14 -28.12 3.20
C LEU A 589 -0.25 -27.25 2.00
N GLY A 590 -1.55 -26.92 1.88
CA GLY A 590 -2.07 -26.00 0.87
C GLY A 590 -1.40 -24.63 0.92
N VAL A 591 -1.26 -24.06 2.11
CA VAL A 591 -0.53 -22.80 2.35
C VAL A 591 0.90 -22.90 1.85
N LEU A 592 1.68 -23.87 2.28
CA LEU A 592 3.08 -24.02 1.87
C LEU A 592 3.24 -24.19 0.35
N ARG A 593 2.29 -24.85 -0.32
CA ARG A 593 2.28 -24.96 -1.80
C ARG A 593 1.97 -23.62 -2.45
N SER A 594 0.98 -22.88 -1.98
CA SER A 594 0.60 -21.56 -2.53
C SER A 594 1.73 -20.55 -2.43
N TRP A 595 2.45 -20.52 -1.32
CA TRP A 595 3.64 -19.71 -1.16
C TRP A 595 4.79 -20.17 -2.05
N GLY A 596 4.97 -21.47 -2.28
CA GLY A 596 5.98 -22.04 -3.19
C GLY A 596 5.81 -21.60 -4.64
N THR A 597 4.57 -21.37 -5.11
CA THR A 597 4.32 -20.81 -6.46
C THR A 597 4.75 -19.34 -6.56
N ARG A 598 4.69 -18.60 -5.47
CA ARG A 598 5.15 -17.21 -5.38
C ARG A 598 6.67 -17.09 -5.31
N ALA A 599 7.36 -18.09 -4.79
CA ALA A 599 8.81 -18.15 -4.69
C ALA A 599 9.54 -18.07 -6.05
N ARG A 600 8.85 -18.31 -7.16
CA ARG A 600 9.43 -18.20 -8.50
C ARG A 600 9.90 -16.79 -8.84
N SER A 601 9.28 -15.75 -8.25
CA SER A 601 9.64 -14.35 -8.48
C SER A 601 10.75 -13.84 -7.54
N THR A 602 10.94 -14.48 -6.38
CA THR A 602 11.98 -14.11 -5.41
C THR A 602 12.52 -15.39 -4.81
N PRO A 603 13.59 -15.96 -5.36
CA PRO A 603 14.14 -17.23 -4.90
C PRO A 603 14.60 -17.10 -3.45
N PRO A 604 14.18 -18.00 -2.55
CA PRO A 604 14.62 -17.99 -1.17
C PRO A 604 16.10 -18.44 -1.09
N SER A 605 16.79 -17.92 -0.09
CA SER A 605 18.14 -18.42 0.23
C SER A 605 18.08 -19.85 0.75
N HIS A 606 19.27 -20.47 0.88
CA HIS A 606 19.37 -21.79 1.50
C HIS A 606 18.81 -21.80 2.93
N PHE A 607 19.12 -20.79 3.73
CA PHE A 607 18.61 -20.63 5.10
C PHE A 607 17.08 -20.48 5.13
N GLN A 608 16.53 -19.65 4.29
CA GLN A 608 15.09 -19.43 4.18
C GLN A 608 14.34 -20.70 3.72
N SER A 609 14.91 -21.40 2.73
CA SER A 609 14.37 -22.68 2.27
C SER A 609 14.39 -23.73 3.38
N THR A 610 15.43 -23.76 4.18
CA THR A 610 15.55 -24.65 5.35
C THR A 610 14.40 -24.43 6.33
N GLN A 611 14.03 -23.18 6.63
CA GLN A 611 12.92 -22.87 7.53
C GLN A 611 11.59 -23.39 6.99
N MET A 612 11.35 -23.25 5.69
CA MET A 612 10.14 -23.81 5.05
C MET A 612 10.12 -25.33 5.08
N LEU A 613 11.27 -25.99 4.85
CA LEU A 613 11.37 -27.46 4.88
C LEU A 613 11.14 -27.99 6.28
N THR A 614 11.62 -27.31 7.34
CA THR A 614 11.35 -27.72 8.72
C THR A 614 9.86 -27.63 9.07
N ALA A 615 9.16 -26.56 8.64
CA ALA A 615 7.73 -26.47 8.81
C ALA A 615 6.98 -27.54 8.00
N ARG A 616 7.39 -27.76 6.74
CA ARG A 616 6.81 -28.80 5.88
C ARG A 616 7.00 -30.19 6.43
N ALA A 617 8.13 -30.48 7.07
CA ALA A 617 8.35 -31.76 7.74
C ALA A 617 7.33 -31.98 8.86
N LYS A 618 7.06 -30.98 9.72
CA LYS A 618 6.04 -31.07 10.77
C LYS A 618 4.64 -31.31 10.16
N VAL A 619 4.31 -30.63 9.05
CA VAL A 619 3.04 -30.85 8.34
C VAL A 619 2.94 -32.30 7.78
N LEU A 620 3.99 -32.81 7.16
CA LEU A 620 4.00 -34.18 6.63
C LEU A 620 3.89 -35.22 7.75
N ILE A 621 4.53 -34.98 8.90
CA ILE A 621 4.37 -35.84 10.08
C ILE A 621 2.92 -35.83 10.55
N ALA A 622 2.28 -34.67 10.67
CA ALA A 622 0.86 -34.55 11.02
C ALA A 622 -0.06 -35.30 10.04
N LEU A 623 0.31 -35.34 8.76
CA LEU A 623 -0.36 -36.11 7.72
C LEU A 623 0.02 -37.60 7.70
N ARG A 624 0.74 -38.11 8.72
CA ARG A 624 1.20 -39.50 8.83
C ARG A 624 2.21 -39.91 7.74
N GLN A 625 2.96 -38.96 7.16
CA GLN A 625 3.93 -39.17 6.08
C GLN A 625 5.38 -38.90 6.55
N ALA A 626 5.75 -39.40 7.74
CA ALA A 626 7.05 -39.13 8.35
C ALA A 626 8.26 -39.57 7.48
N ARG A 627 8.13 -40.62 6.65
CA ARG A 627 9.20 -41.01 5.70
C ARG A 627 9.38 -39.97 4.60
N LYS A 628 8.30 -39.38 4.08
CA LYS A 628 8.39 -38.27 3.12
C LYS A 628 8.94 -37.01 3.78
N ALA A 629 8.67 -36.79 5.07
CA ALA A 629 9.30 -35.68 5.81
C ALA A 629 10.82 -35.87 5.88
N LEU A 630 11.29 -37.09 6.13
CA LEU A 630 12.70 -37.41 6.17
C LEU A 630 13.39 -37.21 4.80
N ALA A 631 12.73 -37.59 3.71
CA ALA A 631 13.25 -37.45 2.36
C ALA A 631 13.45 -35.97 1.94
N LEU A 632 12.79 -35.01 2.58
CA LEU A 632 12.99 -33.57 2.30
C LEU A 632 14.45 -33.11 2.56
N PHE A 633 15.16 -33.82 3.42
CA PHE A 633 16.53 -33.49 3.86
C PHE A 633 17.60 -34.32 3.17
N GLU A 634 17.23 -35.09 2.16
CA GLU A 634 18.17 -35.74 1.25
C GLU A 634 18.71 -34.71 0.24
N GLY A 635 20.00 -34.75 -0.07
CA GLY A 635 20.62 -33.81 -1.00
C GLY A 635 21.07 -32.46 -0.40
N PRO A 636 20.80 -31.31 -1.04
CA PRO A 636 21.44 -30.03 -0.66
C PRO A 636 21.01 -29.48 0.70
N PHE A 637 19.88 -29.92 1.23
CA PHE A 637 19.36 -29.52 2.56
C PHE A 637 19.67 -30.53 3.66
N GLY A 638 20.79 -31.18 3.54
CA GLY A 638 21.26 -32.19 4.49
C GLY A 638 21.47 -31.66 5.91
N LEU A 639 22.21 -32.43 6.69
CA LEU A 639 22.43 -32.22 8.11
C LEU A 639 23.16 -30.91 8.44
N SER A 640 22.52 -30.05 9.23
CA SER A 640 23.05 -28.79 9.77
C SER A 640 22.42 -28.50 11.14
N SER A 641 22.91 -27.49 11.86
CA SER A 641 22.29 -27.06 13.13
C SER A 641 20.82 -26.66 12.98
N ALA A 642 20.45 -26.14 11.82
CA ALA A 642 19.07 -25.71 11.52
C ALA A 642 18.14 -26.87 11.11
N THR A 643 18.66 -27.94 10.47
CA THR A 643 17.86 -29.08 9.98
C THR A 643 17.83 -30.26 10.93
N ALA A 644 18.84 -30.41 11.76
CA ALA A 644 19.00 -31.57 12.66
C ALA A 644 17.78 -31.86 13.54
N PRO A 645 17.12 -30.84 14.17
CA PRO A 645 15.92 -31.10 14.96
C PRO A 645 14.77 -31.67 14.13
N ALA A 646 14.54 -31.18 12.91
CA ALA A 646 13.48 -31.64 12.03
C ALA A 646 13.76 -33.02 11.45
N ILE A 647 15.03 -33.31 11.14
CA ILE A 647 15.46 -34.66 10.72
C ILE A 647 15.25 -35.66 11.86
N ALA A 648 15.70 -35.34 13.09
CA ALA A 648 15.51 -36.19 14.25
C ALA A 648 14.02 -36.42 14.57
N LEU A 649 13.21 -35.39 14.47
CA LEU A 649 11.74 -35.49 14.63
C LEU A 649 11.13 -36.40 13.57
N SER A 650 11.56 -36.28 12.32
CA SER A 650 11.11 -37.11 11.21
C SER A 650 11.54 -38.59 11.41
N GLN A 651 12.76 -38.84 11.86
CA GLN A 651 13.26 -40.18 12.22
C GLN A 651 12.43 -40.80 13.34
N LEU A 652 12.16 -40.03 14.42
CA LEU A 652 11.36 -40.47 15.55
C LEU A 652 9.98 -41.00 15.12
N TYR A 653 9.27 -40.19 14.34
CA TYR A 653 7.91 -40.57 13.90
C TYR A 653 7.90 -41.48 12.66
N ALA A 654 9.03 -41.70 12.00
CA ALA A 654 9.22 -42.78 11.02
C ALA A 654 9.56 -44.13 11.66
N GLY A 655 9.55 -44.25 13.01
CA GLY A 655 9.83 -45.48 13.75
C GLY A 655 11.32 -45.76 13.98
N ARG A 656 12.20 -44.75 13.76
CA ARG A 656 13.66 -44.84 13.92
C ARG A 656 14.08 -44.14 15.22
N ALA A 657 13.55 -44.57 16.37
CA ALA A 657 13.76 -43.92 17.66
C ALA A 657 15.24 -43.85 18.09
N HIS A 658 16.02 -44.90 17.78
CA HIS A 658 17.45 -44.94 18.14
C HIS A 658 18.25 -43.88 17.35
N GLU A 659 18.07 -43.79 16.05
CA GLU A 659 18.73 -42.81 15.19
C GLU A 659 18.33 -41.37 15.57
N ALA A 660 17.05 -41.16 15.89
CA ALA A 660 16.52 -39.89 16.39
C ALA A 660 17.19 -39.49 17.70
N PHE A 661 17.34 -40.43 18.64
CA PHE A 661 18.00 -40.19 19.92
C PHE A 661 19.46 -39.79 19.73
N VAL A 662 20.24 -40.58 18.99
CA VAL A 662 21.69 -40.30 18.74
C VAL A 662 21.87 -38.92 18.10
N MET A 663 21.05 -38.60 17.10
CA MET A 663 21.11 -37.32 16.42
C MET A 663 20.73 -36.16 17.34
N SER A 664 19.62 -36.27 18.05
CA SER A 664 19.12 -35.22 18.91
C SER A 664 20.01 -34.90 20.10
N VAL A 665 20.64 -35.92 20.69
CA VAL A 665 21.66 -35.74 21.78
C VAL A 665 22.85 -34.94 21.26
N LYS A 666 23.39 -35.30 20.08
CA LYS A 666 24.54 -34.61 19.48
C LYS A 666 24.25 -33.14 19.23
N TRP A 667 23.09 -32.81 18.66
CA TRP A 667 22.72 -31.45 18.24
C TRP A 667 22.07 -30.63 19.36
N GLY A 668 21.50 -31.24 20.36
CA GLY A 668 20.97 -30.56 21.55
C GLY A 668 22.00 -29.84 22.41
N ILE A 669 23.28 -30.23 22.26
CA ILE A 669 24.41 -29.63 23.00
C ILE A 669 25.44 -28.96 22.10
N HIS A 670 25.18 -28.89 20.79
CA HIS A 670 26.10 -28.30 19.83
C HIS A 670 26.26 -26.79 20.06
N GLN A 671 27.50 -26.30 20.12
CA GLN A 671 27.80 -24.90 20.47
C GLN A 671 27.21 -23.88 19.46
N GLU A 672 27.00 -24.27 18.21
CA GLU A 672 26.43 -23.41 17.17
C GLU A 672 24.91 -23.47 17.10
N SER A 673 24.25 -24.30 17.91
CA SER A 673 22.80 -24.39 17.92
C SER A 673 22.18 -23.22 18.69
N SER A 674 21.17 -22.59 18.11
CA SER A 674 20.35 -21.59 18.81
C SER A 674 19.58 -22.22 19.96
N PRO A 675 19.14 -21.45 20.97
CA PRO A 675 18.27 -21.95 22.04
C PRO A 675 17.04 -22.73 21.50
N ARG A 676 16.43 -22.28 20.38
CA ARG A 676 15.34 -22.97 19.72
C ARG A 676 15.74 -24.34 19.18
N ALA A 677 16.81 -24.41 18.40
CA ALA A 677 17.27 -25.65 17.82
C ALA A 677 17.73 -26.66 18.89
N SER A 678 18.40 -26.17 19.96
CA SER A 678 18.78 -26.98 21.11
C SER A 678 17.56 -27.56 21.83
N LEU A 679 16.54 -26.74 22.10
CA LEU A 679 15.31 -27.19 22.77
C LEU A 679 14.52 -28.17 21.89
N GLU A 680 14.35 -27.90 20.61
CA GLU A 680 13.69 -28.82 19.67
C GLU A 680 14.40 -30.19 19.64
N SER A 681 15.71 -30.21 19.60
CA SER A 681 16.51 -31.44 19.68
C SER A 681 16.32 -32.15 21.02
N MET A 682 16.36 -31.41 22.16
CA MET A 682 16.17 -32.02 23.48
C MET A 682 14.79 -32.62 23.65
N VAL A 683 13.73 -31.97 23.15
CA VAL A 683 12.35 -32.50 23.17
C VAL A 683 12.28 -33.82 22.39
N VAL A 684 12.92 -33.91 21.22
CA VAL A 684 12.97 -35.16 20.45
C VAL A 684 13.76 -36.23 21.22
N SER A 685 14.91 -35.86 21.85
CA SER A 685 15.70 -36.77 22.66
C SER A 685 14.92 -37.36 23.84
N ILE A 686 14.14 -36.52 24.56
CA ILE A 686 13.29 -36.93 25.67
C ILE A 686 12.25 -37.96 25.20
N VAL A 687 11.54 -37.71 24.11
CA VAL A 687 10.51 -38.64 23.57
C VAL A 687 11.16 -39.94 23.08
N ALA A 688 12.34 -39.85 22.40
CA ALA A 688 13.05 -41.02 21.89
C ALA A 688 13.53 -41.91 23.04
N ASP A 689 14.07 -41.31 24.11
CA ASP A 689 14.55 -42.02 25.29
C ASP A 689 13.40 -42.76 26.01
N ILE A 690 12.27 -42.10 26.19
CA ILE A 690 11.04 -42.70 26.75
C ILE A 690 10.58 -43.91 25.92
N ARG A 691 10.59 -43.79 24.58
CA ARG A 691 10.19 -44.90 23.71
C ARG A 691 11.13 -46.09 23.71
N LEU A 692 12.43 -45.83 23.84
CA LEU A 692 13.48 -46.87 23.84
C LEU A 692 13.55 -47.61 25.16
N ASN A 693 13.49 -46.88 26.27
CA ASN A 693 13.78 -47.46 27.60
C ASN A 693 12.52 -47.72 28.44
N GLY A 694 11.35 -47.25 28.02
CA GLY A 694 10.07 -47.45 28.72
C GLY A 694 10.00 -46.81 30.12
N SER A 695 10.97 -45.98 30.48
CA SER A 695 11.11 -45.32 31.74
C SER A 695 11.29 -43.79 31.57
N ALA A 696 11.31 -43.05 32.69
CA ALA A 696 11.51 -41.60 32.63
C ALA A 696 12.83 -41.25 31.90
N ALA A 697 12.76 -40.25 31.00
CA ALA A 697 13.89 -39.70 30.25
C ALA A 697 15.03 -39.25 31.18
N GLN A 698 16.26 -39.17 30.67
CA GLN A 698 17.43 -38.69 31.43
C GLN A 698 17.12 -37.36 32.07
N ARG A 699 17.10 -37.32 33.41
CA ARG A 699 16.74 -36.16 34.21
C ARG A 699 17.51 -34.90 33.84
N SER A 700 18.82 -35.02 33.57
CA SER A 700 19.67 -33.90 33.14
C SER A 700 19.24 -33.26 31.82
N THR A 701 18.72 -34.04 30.89
CA THR A 701 18.21 -33.52 29.60
C THR A 701 16.89 -32.77 29.79
N VAL A 702 16.01 -33.31 30.64
CA VAL A 702 14.75 -32.67 31.00
C VAL A 702 14.99 -31.31 31.69
N GLU A 703 15.84 -31.30 32.73
CA GLU A 703 16.20 -30.09 33.49
C GLU A 703 16.80 -28.99 32.58
N ARG A 704 17.63 -29.36 31.62
CA ARG A 704 18.21 -28.41 30.64
C ARG A 704 17.15 -27.89 29.66
N ALA A 705 16.28 -28.74 29.15
CA ALA A 705 15.19 -28.33 28.29
C ALA A 705 14.26 -27.36 28.99
N GLU A 706 13.90 -27.64 30.26
CA GLU A 706 13.09 -26.72 31.09
C GLU A 706 13.83 -25.40 31.35
N ALA A 707 15.12 -25.42 31.62
CA ALA A 707 15.91 -24.21 31.88
C ALA A 707 15.91 -23.27 30.64
N ILE A 708 16.02 -23.83 29.43
CA ILE A 708 15.93 -23.06 28.18
C ILE A 708 14.51 -22.50 28.05
N SER A 709 13.48 -23.31 28.22
CA SER A 709 12.08 -22.88 28.10
C SER A 709 11.75 -21.73 29.06
N LEU A 710 12.13 -21.85 30.33
CA LEU A 710 11.90 -20.84 31.36
C LEU A 710 12.71 -19.55 31.13
N ARG A 711 13.97 -19.68 30.68
CA ARG A 711 14.85 -18.53 30.43
C ARG A 711 14.34 -17.64 29.31
N PHE A 712 13.90 -18.23 28.20
CA PHE A 712 13.56 -17.54 26.97
C PHE A 712 12.05 -17.44 26.74
N ASP A 713 11.23 -18.00 27.63
CA ASP A 713 9.78 -18.21 27.50
C ASP A 713 9.39 -19.01 26.24
N LEU A 714 10.27 -19.91 25.83
CA LEU A 714 10.17 -20.70 24.61
C LEU A 714 9.46 -22.03 24.87
N TRP A 715 8.19 -22.15 24.42
CA TRP A 715 7.36 -23.31 24.72
C TRP A 715 6.84 -24.05 23.46
N SER A 716 6.83 -23.44 22.29
CA SER A 716 6.32 -24.05 21.04
C SER A 716 7.02 -25.38 20.65
N PRO A 717 8.30 -25.63 20.95
CA PRO A 717 8.91 -26.93 20.67
C PRO A 717 8.21 -28.13 21.36
N TRP A 718 7.60 -27.93 22.52
CA TRP A 718 6.85 -28.97 23.21
C TRP A 718 5.53 -29.35 22.49
N SER A 719 5.01 -28.50 21.59
CA SER A 719 3.87 -28.84 20.72
C SER A 719 4.20 -29.93 19.68
N ALA A 720 5.47 -30.24 19.46
CA ALA A 720 5.91 -31.34 18.57
C ALA A 720 5.82 -32.73 19.23
N VAL A 721 5.40 -32.82 20.49
CA VAL A 721 5.15 -34.08 21.20
C VAL A 721 3.78 -34.63 20.77
N ALA A 722 3.78 -35.85 20.20
CA ALA A 722 2.53 -36.51 19.76
C ALA A 722 1.63 -36.88 20.94
N PRO A 723 0.32 -36.95 20.74
CA PRO A 723 -0.64 -37.28 21.81
C PRO A 723 -0.31 -38.57 22.57
N GLU A 724 0.18 -39.60 21.89
CA GLU A 724 0.55 -40.88 22.48
C GLU A 724 1.73 -40.81 23.46
N ASP A 725 2.66 -39.85 23.26
CA ASP A 725 3.84 -39.69 24.13
C ASP A 725 3.59 -38.67 25.25
N ARG A 726 2.54 -37.86 25.12
CA ARG A 726 2.34 -36.64 25.90
C ARG A 726 2.23 -36.88 27.42
N ALA A 727 1.51 -37.90 27.82
CA ALA A 727 1.34 -38.20 29.25
C ALA A 727 2.66 -38.51 29.95
N MET A 728 3.54 -39.27 29.31
CA MET A 728 4.84 -39.64 29.85
C MET A 728 5.82 -38.44 29.86
N VAL A 729 5.81 -37.64 28.82
CA VAL A 729 6.63 -36.42 28.75
C VAL A 729 6.21 -35.43 29.85
N ILE A 730 4.90 -35.16 30.00
CA ILE A 730 4.37 -34.29 31.06
C ILE A 730 4.71 -34.82 32.45
N GLY A 731 4.68 -36.16 32.63
CA GLY A 731 5.06 -36.79 33.87
C GLY A 731 6.51 -36.62 34.26
N ALA A 732 7.42 -36.44 33.30
CA ALA A 732 8.84 -36.23 33.53
C ALA A 732 9.20 -34.75 33.88
N LEU A 733 8.28 -33.80 33.67
CA LEU A 733 8.51 -32.38 33.86
C LEU A 733 8.30 -31.92 35.32
N SER A 734 9.00 -30.82 35.71
CA SER A 734 8.74 -30.10 36.95
C SER A 734 7.30 -29.53 37.00
N SER A 735 6.79 -29.18 38.18
CA SER A 735 5.44 -28.62 38.31
C SER A 735 5.22 -27.36 37.47
N ALA A 736 6.22 -26.47 37.44
CA ALA A 736 6.13 -25.21 36.69
C ALA A 736 6.09 -25.43 35.16
N ALA A 737 6.94 -26.32 34.63
CA ALA A 737 6.94 -26.67 33.20
C ALA A 737 5.74 -27.52 32.79
N ARG A 738 5.28 -28.40 33.69
CA ARG A 738 4.13 -29.29 33.49
C ARG A 738 2.86 -28.52 33.17
N GLU A 739 2.54 -27.50 33.94
CA GLU A 739 1.34 -26.66 33.72
C GLU A 739 1.39 -25.97 32.35
N ARG A 740 2.53 -25.37 32.01
CA ARG A 740 2.75 -24.69 30.73
C ARG A 740 2.63 -25.64 29.55
N VAL A 741 3.24 -26.82 29.60
CA VAL A 741 3.21 -27.81 28.51
C VAL A 741 1.84 -28.46 28.42
N ALA A 742 1.17 -28.75 29.54
CA ALA A 742 -0.17 -29.35 29.56
C ALA A 742 -1.25 -28.44 28.95
N ALA A 743 -1.12 -27.12 29.13
CA ALA A 743 -2.04 -26.14 28.57
C ALA A 743 -1.91 -25.92 27.05
N ARG A 744 -0.84 -26.44 26.41
CA ARG A 744 -0.59 -26.24 24.97
C ARG A 744 -1.19 -27.37 24.13
N ASP A 745 -1.64 -27.02 22.93
CA ASP A 745 -2.02 -28.02 21.93
C ASP A 745 -0.79 -28.63 21.24
N SER A 746 -0.94 -29.87 20.77
CA SER A 746 0.05 -30.51 19.91
C SER A 746 -0.14 -30.05 18.46
N PHE A 747 0.97 -29.97 17.71
CA PHE A 747 0.91 -29.88 16.24
C PHE A 747 0.24 -31.08 15.60
N PHE A 748 0.10 -32.17 16.33
CA PHE A 748 -0.45 -33.44 15.86
C PHE A 748 -1.79 -33.70 16.52
N ALA A 749 -2.89 -33.60 15.75
CA ALA A 749 -4.25 -33.77 16.26
C ALA A 749 -4.58 -35.25 16.59
N SER A 750 -3.76 -36.22 16.11
CA SER A 750 -3.95 -37.66 16.35
C SER A 750 -2.58 -38.33 16.42
N SER A 751 -2.55 -39.62 16.79
CA SER A 751 -1.31 -40.44 16.76
C SER A 751 -0.66 -40.38 15.36
N VAL A 752 0.62 -40.06 15.35
CA VAL A 752 1.44 -39.92 14.12
C VAL A 752 2.57 -40.95 14.05
N SER A 753 2.72 -41.78 15.04
CA SER A 753 3.72 -42.84 15.06
C SER A 753 3.40 -43.94 14.05
N VAL A 754 4.41 -44.34 13.30
CA VAL A 754 4.27 -45.48 12.36
C VAL A 754 3.93 -46.74 13.17
N PRO A 755 2.81 -47.45 12.86
CA PRO A 755 2.44 -48.64 13.58
C PRO A 755 3.54 -49.71 13.51
N HIS A 756 3.92 -50.25 14.64
CA HIS A 756 4.90 -51.36 14.68
C HIS A 756 4.28 -52.67 14.19
N LEU A 757 4.60 -53.04 12.96
CA LEU A 757 4.18 -54.30 12.35
C LEU A 757 5.24 -55.37 12.62
N THR A 758 4.80 -56.56 13.02
CA THR A 758 5.68 -57.74 13.09
C THR A 758 6.13 -58.14 11.69
N LYS A 759 7.22 -58.87 11.59
CA LYS A 759 7.71 -59.40 10.29
C LYS A 759 6.61 -60.15 9.50
N ARG A 760 5.74 -60.89 10.21
CA ARG A 760 4.62 -61.64 9.60
C ARG A 760 3.55 -60.71 9.08
N GLU A 761 3.18 -59.65 9.82
CA GLU A 761 2.23 -58.67 9.38
C GLU A 761 2.75 -57.83 8.19
N GLN A 762 4.04 -57.51 8.15
CA GLN A 762 4.68 -56.82 7.01
C GLN A 762 4.62 -57.70 5.73
N VAL A 763 4.93 -58.99 5.85
CA VAL A 763 4.85 -59.95 4.73
C VAL A 763 3.41 -60.09 4.21
N VAL A 764 2.42 -60.14 5.08
CA VAL A 764 0.99 -60.16 4.69
C VAL A 764 0.58 -58.84 4.05
N LEU A 765 1.00 -57.71 4.59
CA LEU A 765 0.71 -56.38 4.05
C LEU A 765 1.26 -56.21 2.63
N ALA A 766 2.50 -56.70 2.37
CA ALA A 766 3.14 -56.63 1.05
C ALA A 766 2.38 -57.42 -0.04
N GLN A 767 1.60 -58.42 0.35
CA GLN A 767 0.75 -59.23 -0.57
C GLN A 767 -0.68 -58.67 -0.66
N LEU A 768 -1.02 -57.60 0.03
CA LEU A 768 -2.37 -57.07 0.09
C LEU A 768 -2.62 -56.10 -1.06
N THR A 769 -3.36 -56.57 -2.08
CA THR A 769 -3.85 -55.77 -3.20
C THR A 769 -5.36 -55.64 -3.19
N PRO A 770 -6.01 -54.73 -3.91
CA PRO A 770 -7.45 -54.64 -4.01
C PRO A 770 -8.10 -55.93 -4.50
N ALA A 771 -7.43 -56.73 -5.35
CA ALA A 771 -7.94 -57.93 -5.99
C ALA A 771 -7.53 -59.23 -5.26
N SER A 772 -6.52 -59.25 -4.38
CA SER A 772 -6.04 -60.46 -3.72
C SER A 772 -7.05 -61.02 -2.72
N THR A 773 -7.37 -62.31 -2.78
CA THR A 773 -8.20 -62.97 -1.76
C THR A 773 -7.35 -63.48 -0.59
N ILE A 774 -7.99 -63.78 0.56
CA ILE A 774 -7.29 -64.40 1.71
C ILE A 774 -6.66 -65.75 1.29
N ALA A 775 -7.32 -66.52 0.39
CA ALA A 775 -6.82 -67.80 -0.11
C ALA A 775 -5.59 -67.59 -1.02
N ASP A 776 -5.56 -66.54 -1.83
CA ASP A 776 -4.40 -66.23 -2.69
C ASP A 776 -3.18 -65.85 -1.86
N ILE A 777 -3.36 -64.98 -0.86
CA ILE A 777 -2.30 -64.59 0.08
C ILE A 777 -1.77 -65.83 0.82
N ALA A 778 -2.69 -66.71 1.30
CA ALA A 778 -2.32 -67.92 2.01
C ALA A 778 -1.51 -68.88 1.14
N ARG A 779 -1.86 -69.02 -0.16
CA ARG A 779 -1.15 -69.79 -1.15
C ARG A 779 0.23 -69.26 -1.43
N VAL A 780 0.38 -67.95 -1.63
CA VAL A 780 1.67 -67.31 -1.90
C VAL A 780 2.61 -67.45 -0.68
N LEU A 781 2.07 -67.27 0.53
CA LEU A 781 2.87 -67.31 1.78
C LEU A 781 3.02 -68.70 2.35
N VAL A 782 2.43 -69.76 1.74
CA VAL A 782 2.47 -71.15 2.18
C VAL A 782 1.99 -71.31 3.65
N VAL A 783 0.88 -70.66 3.97
CA VAL A 783 0.26 -70.66 5.32
C VAL A 783 -1.25 -70.98 5.23
N SER A 784 -1.87 -71.27 6.37
CA SER A 784 -3.32 -71.49 6.36
C SER A 784 -4.13 -70.18 6.13
N PRO A 785 -5.31 -70.21 5.46
CA PRO A 785 -6.18 -69.07 5.35
C PRO A 785 -6.55 -68.42 6.71
N ASN A 786 -6.68 -69.24 7.76
CA ASN A 786 -6.94 -68.76 9.10
C ASN A 786 -5.79 -67.95 9.67
N THR A 787 -4.54 -68.36 9.39
CA THR A 787 -3.33 -67.57 9.78
C THR A 787 -3.34 -66.18 9.13
N VAL A 788 -3.63 -66.13 7.83
CA VAL A 788 -3.74 -64.82 7.11
C VAL A 788 -4.86 -63.96 7.68
N LYS A 789 -6.03 -64.56 7.98
CA LYS A 789 -7.16 -63.85 8.58
C LYS A 789 -6.80 -63.22 9.92
N THR A 790 -6.11 -63.95 10.78
CA THR A 790 -5.65 -63.46 12.11
C THR A 790 -4.63 -62.35 11.95
N GLN A 791 -3.67 -62.48 11.01
CA GLN A 791 -2.70 -61.43 10.72
C GLN A 791 -3.34 -60.15 10.17
N LEU A 792 -4.36 -60.32 9.28
CA LEU A 792 -5.11 -59.17 8.75
C LEU A 792 -5.93 -58.47 9.83
N GLN A 793 -6.58 -59.20 10.72
CA GLN A 793 -7.29 -58.57 11.84
C GLN A 793 -6.36 -57.79 12.76
N SER A 794 -5.20 -58.36 13.08
CA SER A 794 -4.16 -57.67 13.86
C SER A 794 -3.62 -56.43 13.12
N LEU A 795 -3.38 -56.56 11.82
CA LEU A 795 -2.94 -55.48 10.93
C LEU A 795 -3.98 -54.35 10.88
N TYR A 796 -5.25 -54.65 10.66
CA TYR A 796 -6.32 -53.64 10.60
C TYR A 796 -6.45 -52.88 11.93
N ARG A 797 -6.39 -53.60 13.04
CA ARG A 797 -6.37 -52.99 14.37
C ARG A 797 -5.17 -52.05 14.56
N LYS A 798 -3.98 -52.44 14.11
CA LYS A 798 -2.75 -51.61 14.24
C LYS A 798 -2.76 -50.41 13.31
N LEU A 799 -3.39 -50.57 12.13
CA LEU A 799 -3.55 -49.47 11.17
C LEU A 799 -4.80 -48.60 11.47
N GLU A 800 -5.57 -48.96 12.51
CA GLU A 800 -6.83 -48.25 12.89
C GLU A 800 -7.85 -48.17 11.73
N VAL A 801 -8.00 -49.27 10.97
CA VAL A 801 -8.89 -49.36 9.82
C VAL A 801 -9.79 -50.57 9.91
N SER A 802 -10.94 -50.56 9.20
CA SER A 802 -11.94 -51.65 9.24
C SER A 802 -11.96 -52.51 7.98
N ASP A 803 -11.37 -52.04 6.89
CA ASP A 803 -11.45 -52.71 5.60
C ASP A 803 -10.11 -52.72 4.84
N ARG A 804 -10.05 -53.56 3.80
CA ARG A 804 -8.88 -53.79 2.98
C ARG A 804 -8.40 -52.53 2.24
N ALA A 805 -9.35 -51.84 1.59
CA ALA A 805 -9.01 -50.67 0.81
C ALA A 805 -8.43 -49.56 1.69
N SER A 806 -9.02 -49.37 2.88
CA SER A 806 -8.51 -48.47 3.90
C SER A 806 -7.14 -48.89 4.44
N ALA A 807 -6.89 -50.20 4.60
CA ALA A 807 -5.58 -50.69 5.06
C ALA A 807 -4.47 -50.42 4.02
N ILE A 808 -4.75 -50.60 2.74
CA ILE A 808 -3.82 -50.29 1.64
C ILE A 808 -3.51 -48.80 1.60
N ARG A 809 -4.56 -47.97 1.66
CA ARG A 809 -4.36 -46.51 1.69
C ARG A 809 -3.56 -46.07 2.92
N ALA A 810 -3.87 -46.59 4.09
CA ALA A 810 -3.12 -46.31 5.30
C ALA A 810 -1.67 -46.78 5.20
N ALA A 811 -1.42 -47.96 4.65
CA ALA A 811 -0.08 -48.49 4.47
C ALA A 811 0.77 -47.62 3.53
N HIS A 812 0.19 -47.13 2.43
CA HIS A 812 0.87 -46.14 1.56
C HIS A 812 1.11 -44.81 2.30
N ALA A 813 0.12 -44.30 3.03
CA ALA A 813 0.26 -43.05 3.79
C ALA A 813 1.38 -43.17 4.83
N TRP A 814 1.49 -44.30 5.53
CA TRP A 814 2.56 -44.59 6.48
C TRP A 814 3.91 -44.99 5.80
N GLY A 815 3.93 -45.14 4.45
CA GLY A 815 5.10 -45.63 3.71
C GLY A 815 5.51 -47.07 4.08
N LEU A 816 4.58 -47.89 4.53
CA LEU A 816 4.81 -49.30 4.87
C LEU A 816 4.88 -50.21 3.63
N ILE A 817 4.33 -49.78 2.51
CA ILE A 817 4.41 -50.36 1.16
C ILE A 817 4.72 -49.27 0.13
N GLU A 818 5.46 -49.59 -0.91
CA GLU A 818 5.82 -48.64 -1.98
C GLU A 818 4.62 -48.47 -2.95
N ASN A 819 4.48 -47.28 -3.51
CA ASN A 819 3.55 -47.01 -4.59
C ASN A 819 4.20 -47.47 -5.91
N ASP A 820 3.71 -48.54 -6.52
CA ASP A 820 4.11 -48.98 -7.88
C ASP A 820 3.62 -48.02 -9.00
N ASN A 821 3.03 -46.85 -8.68
CA ASN A 821 2.40 -45.92 -9.64
C ASN A 821 2.95 -44.50 -9.54
N GLU A 822 4.27 -44.32 -9.54
CA GLU A 822 4.89 -43.02 -9.95
C GLU A 822 5.94 -43.32 -11.03
N GLY A 823 5.41 -43.63 -12.24
CA GLY A 823 6.12 -43.63 -13.50
C GLY A 823 5.66 -42.44 -14.33
#